data_9fb9ad45c38297dd97dfd81c019a4653
#
_entry.id   9fb9ad45c38297dd97dfd81c019a4653
#
_cell.length_a   1.000
_cell.length_b   1.000
_cell.length_c   1.000
_cell.angle_alpha   90.00
_cell.angle_beta   90.00
_cell.angle_gamma   90.00
#
_symmetry.space_group_name_H-M   'P 1'
#
loop_
_entity.id
_entity.type
_entity.pdbx_description
1 polymer ?
#
loop_
_entity_poly.entity_id
_entity_poly.type
_entity_poly.pdbx_seq_one_letter_code
_entity_poly.pdbx_strand_id
1 'polypeptide(L)'
;MKPLVSQLWPQFMADPDFAACFGQVIVEHARMLRQDRQVEFTLRSAAPLDQNLCARLLASLQPDYEGFELKIKNLFGYAMLDEHALRILLEDMKRDGVPINGFLDRSSITITGQNITVGVCHGTKFLQEMGFEELLAKRIAEHTGVTPKVTLQSAVTAAEQQQMEEKLERKIAPPVVKFEKKNTAPSIKVEGLNLTDKPVTIFHGKMFTPKNLTPLKDLGGEGGKCMIWGDVFFTEVKGNYRKIYTVSITDYTGSINLKVRAQEGEDCSKWEGIGKGSTVIVRGDCSYDKYEHDYIVYPYDVLIVERKKREDTAPEKRVELHLHTKLSSMDGFCDPGGIVKLAHRMGHPAIAITDHGVCQGYPEAMLAADDIHKKDPDFKLIYGCEAYFVDDMVPCVYGVKDQPLDGEFCVFDTETTGLDPGVEYLTEIGAVIIRNGEVVEEFDTFVKPGKPITPKITELTGITNEMVADAPSEKDALEAFLAFAGDRILVGHNVHAFDMRFLRAAAKRSGIKLEPTYIDTLTMAQTMYPGLHNYKQGTINKHLELPAYEAHRACEDSAALGRIFCVMLNDLAEKEVTKVSEINTGLGGNREVLKKKYYHLIILVKNQMGLKNLYKIVSEAHVNYFFKKPRVPRSLLNKYRDGLLLTSACEAGELYRAIVDGTSYEELKKIAAYYDILEIQPLGNNAYMVRDGKVDSEERIKEFNRTVIKLGEDLHKPVIATGDVHFTEPEDAIYRAVLQAGNGFKDADNQPPLFFRTTQDMLAQFYYLPKEKAYEVVVKNPRKIAAMIDNNVRAIPRGTYPPSIEGAEQQLRDATWEHAKRDYGDPLPEIVEKRLQKELDSICGHGYAVLYVIAVKLVAYSNAGGYQVGSRGSVGSSAVAHFSGISEVNSLPPHYRCPKCKHSEFITDGSVDDGFDLPDKNCPNCGTRMLVDGHDIPFETFL
;
A
#
# COMPACT_ATOMS: atom_id res chain seq x y z
N MET A 1 -31.25 -20.94 32.80
CA MET A 1 -31.94 -20.59 31.54
C MET A 1 -31.25 -19.37 30.97
N LYS A 2 -31.01 -19.31 29.67
CA LYS A 2 -30.47 -18.10 29.04
C LYS A 2 -31.50 -16.98 29.11
N PRO A 3 -31.11 -15.73 29.36
CA PRO A 3 -32.06 -14.64 29.54
C PRO A 3 -32.75 -14.25 28.22
N LEU A 4 -33.99 -13.75 28.32
CA LEU A 4 -34.68 -13.11 27.21
C LEU A 4 -34.21 -11.66 27.03
N VAL A 5 -34.28 -11.11 25.81
CA VAL A 5 -34.05 -9.68 25.56
C VAL A 5 -34.96 -8.83 26.45
N SER A 6 -36.25 -9.23 26.63
CA SER A 6 -37.20 -8.56 27.53
C SER A 6 -36.80 -8.57 29.01
N GLN A 7 -35.95 -9.52 29.42
CA GLN A 7 -35.46 -9.58 30.81
C GLN A 7 -34.21 -8.72 31.04
N LEU A 8 -33.33 -8.65 30.01
CA LEU A 8 -32.09 -7.86 30.10
C LEU A 8 -32.35 -6.36 29.89
N TRP A 9 -33.27 -6.05 28.99
CA TRP A 9 -33.56 -4.67 28.61
C TRP A 9 -35.06 -4.37 28.65
N PRO A 10 -35.72 -4.46 29.81
CA PRO A 10 -37.16 -4.31 29.99
C PRO A 10 -37.66 -2.91 29.59
N GLN A 11 -36.79 -1.89 29.63
CA GLN A 11 -37.12 -0.52 29.25
C GLN A 11 -37.57 -0.36 27.80
N PHE A 12 -37.08 -1.24 26.89
CA PHE A 12 -37.47 -1.19 25.48
C PHE A 12 -38.83 -1.87 25.20
N MET A 13 -39.30 -2.68 26.11
CA MET A 13 -40.57 -3.42 25.94
C MET A 13 -41.82 -2.53 26.08
N ALA A 14 -41.65 -1.26 26.42
CA ALA A 14 -42.75 -0.29 26.43
C ALA A 14 -43.19 0.13 25.00
N ASP A 15 -42.30 -0.04 24.00
CA ASP A 15 -42.62 0.13 22.58
C ASP A 15 -43.29 -1.16 22.06
N PRO A 16 -44.52 -1.11 21.52
CA PRO A 16 -45.21 -2.30 21.03
C PRO A 16 -44.45 -3.06 19.93
N ASP A 17 -43.75 -2.36 19.03
CA ASP A 17 -42.99 -2.96 17.95
C ASP A 17 -41.79 -3.72 18.50
N PHE A 18 -41.08 -3.13 19.49
CA PHE A 18 -39.98 -3.82 20.17
C PHE A 18 -40.46 -5.04 20.94
N ALA A 19 -41.57 -4.92 21.66
CA ALA A 19 -42.13 -6.03 22.41
C ALA A 19 -42.56 -7.19 21.51
N ALA A 20 -43.14 -6.90 20.34
CA ALA A 20 -43.50 -7.90 19.33
C ALA A 20 -42.28 -8.60 18.73
N CYS A 21 -41.24 -7.83 18.40
CA CYS A 21 -40.01 -8.36 17.76
C CYS A 21 -39.12 -9.10 18.75
N PHE A 22 -38.83 -8.52 19.92
CA PHE A 22 -37.81 -9.00 20.85
C PHE A 22 -38.33 -9.69 22.12
N GLY A 23 -39.64 -9.65 22.38
CA GLY A 23 -40.19 -10.12 23.65
C GLY A 23 -39.87 -11.58 23.99
N GLN A 24 -39.74 -12.45 23.02
CA GLN A 24 -39.41 -13.88 23.19
C GLN A 24 -38.01 -14.24 22.66
N VAL A 25 -37.19 -13.28 22.33
CA VAL A 25 -35.82 -13.49 21.79
C VAL A 25 -34.85 -13.82 22.93
N ILE A 26 -34.10 -14.89 22.74
CA ILE A 26 -33.12 -15.37 23.73
C ILE A 26 -31.77 -14.74 23.44
N VAL A 27 -31.08 -14.20 24.41
CA VAL A 27 -29.68 -13.80 24.34
C VAL A 27 -28.82 -15.06 24.58
N GLU A 28 -28.25 -15.60 23.51
CA GLU A 28 -27.40 -16.78 23.56
C GLU A 28 -26.09 -16.50 24.29
N HIS A 29 -25.41 -15.42 23.90
CA HIS A 29 -24.25 -14.85 24.54
C HIS A 29 -23.96 -13.46 24.01
N ALA A 30 -23.16 -12.68 24.77
CA ALA A 30 -22.53 -11.45 24.33
C ALA A 30 -21.01 -11.65 24.36
N ARG A 31 -20.32 -11.24 23.32
CA ARG A 31 -18.86 -11.33 23.22
C ARG A 31 -18.28 -9.94 23.04
N MET A 32 -17.34 -9.58 23.88
CA MET A 32 -16.55 -8.37 23.71
C MET A 32 -15.23 -8.73 23.00
N LEU A 33 -15.09 -8.24 21.80
CA LEU A 33 -13.89 -8.41 20.98
C LEU A 33 -13.03 -7.15 21.15
N ARG A 34 -12.19 -7.14 22.20
CA ARG A 34 -11.40 -5.96 22.60
C ARG A 34 -10.44 -5.47 21.51
N GLN A 35 -9.84 -6.39 20.72
CA GLN A 35 -8.93 -6.03 19.64
C GLN A 35 -9.64 -5.28 18.50
N ASP A 36 -10.90 -5.62 18.23
CA ASP A 36 -11.70 -5.03 17.15
C ASP A 36 -12.58 -3.87 17.66
N ARG A 37 -12.53 -3.56 18.99
CA ARG A 37 -13.43 -2.63 19.67
C ARG A 37 -14.89 -2.90 19.32
N GLN A 38 -15.30 -4.16 19.42
CA GLN A 38 -16.63 -4.61 19.02
C GLN A 38 -17.29 -5.45 20.10
N VAL A 39 -18.60 -5.27 20.29
CA VAL A 39 -19.44 -6.14 21.12
C VAL A 39 -20.48 -6.80 20.23
N GLU A 40 -20.45 -8.12 20.16
CA GLU A 40 -21.40 -8.92 19.38
C GLU A 40 -22.41 -9.59 20.31
N PHE A 41 -23.69 -9.27 20.13
CA PHE A 41 -24.82 -9.94 20.79
C PHE A 41 -25.35 -11.06 19.88
N THR A 42 -25.24 -12.31 20.29
CA THR A 42 -25.85 -13.43 19.57
C THR A 42 -27.25 -13.65 20.13
N LEU A 43 -28.26 -13.40 19.30
CA LEU A 43 -29.68 -13.50 19.62
C LEU A 43 -30.31 -14.68 18.90
N ARG A 44 -31.11 -15.46 19.58
CA ARG A 44 -31.89 -16.55 18.97
C ARG A 44 -33.39 -16.19 18.97
N SER A 45 -33.96 -16.24 17.78
CA SER A 45 -35.38 -15.94 17.51
C SER A 45 -36.05 -17.09 16.75
N ALA A 46 -37.38 -17.08 16.72
CA ALA A 46 -38.18 -18.04 15.95
C ALA A 46 -38.09 -17.74 14.43
N ALA A 47 -37.97 -16.47 14.04
CA ALA A 47 -37.87 -15.99 12.67
C ALA A 47 -36.77 -14.90 12.59
N PRO A 48 -36.30 -14.53 11.36
CA PRO A 48 -35.38 -13.41 11.18
C PRO A 48 -35.89 -12.14 11.86
N LEU A 49 -35.02 -11.43 12.56
CA LEU A 49 -35.32 -10.18 13.24
C LEU A 49 -35.35 -9.00 12.26
N ASP A 50 -36.27 -8.05 12.50
CA ASP A 50 -36.33 -6.81 11.73
C ASP A 50 -35.09 -5.96 11.95
N GLN A 51 -34.42 -5.58 10.85
CA GLN A 51 -33.16 -4.86 10.89
C GLN A 51 -33.25 -3.44 11.41
N ASN A 52 -34.37 -2.73 11.14
CA ASN A 52 -34.58 -1.38 11.64
C ASN A 52 -34.75 -1.39 13.15
N LEU A 53 -35.48 -2.39 13.67
CA LEU A 53 -35.60 -2.60 15.10
C LEU A 53 -34.31 -3.05 15.75
N CYS A 54 -33.50 -3.92 15.08
CA CYS A 54 -32.16 -4.25 15.53
C CYS A 54 -31.25 -3.01 15.59
N ALA A 55 -31.26 -2.17 14.57
CA ALA A 55 -30.48 -0.92 14.54
C ALA A 55 -30.91 0.05 15.65
N ARG A 56 -32.23 0.20 15.90
CA ARG A 56 -32.74 1.00 17.01
C ARG A 56 -32.31 0.45 18.36
N LEU A 57 -32.32 -0.87 18.54
CA LEU A 57 -31.83 -1.52 19.76
C LEU A 57 -30.35 -1.22 20.00
N LEU A 58 -29.52 -1.40 18.97
CA LEU A 58 -28.08 -1.11 19.06
C LEU A 58 -27.83 0.39 19.36
N ALA A 59 -28.52 1.29 18.69
CA ALA A 59 -28.40 2.72 18.95
C ALA A 59 -28.78 3.10 20.39
N SER A 60 -29.76 2.42 20.95
CA SER A 60 -30.20 2.65 22.33
C SER A 60 -29.25 2.05 23.38
N LEU A 61 -28.49 1.00 23.00
CA LEU A 61 -27.46 0.40 23.85
C LEU A 61 -26.08 1.07 23.69
N GLN A 62 -25.85 1.82 22.61
CA GLN A 62 -24.55 2.42 22.32
C GLN A 62 -23.97 3.29 23.45
N PRO A 63 -24.77 4.07 24.22
CA PRO A 63 -24.23 4.85 25.33
C PRO A 63 -23.60 4.01 26.45
N ASP A 64 -24.06 2.77 26.64
CA ASP A 64 -23.55 1.86 27.68
C ASP A 64 -22.23 1.17 27.25
N TYR A 65 -21.85 1.31 25.97
CA TYR A 65 -20.67 0.68 25.35
C TYR A 65 -19.84 1.72 24.59
N GLU A 66 -19.53 2.83 25.25
CA GLU A 66 -18.77 3.92 24.63
C GLU A 66 -17.39 3.42 24.10
N GLY A 67 -17.11 3.75 22.84
CA GLY A 67 -15.86 3.32 22.18
C GLY A 67 -15.87 1.93 21.55
N PHE A 68 -16.99 1.20 21.62
CA PHE A 68 -17.18 -0.09 20.96
C PHE A 68 -18.26 -0.01 19.88
N GLU A 69 -18.02 -0.71 18.77
CA GLU A 69 -19.05 -0.95 17.76
C GLU A 69 -19.94 -2.10 18.22
N LEU A 70 -21.27 -1.91 18.21
CA LEU A 70 -22.21 -2.94 18.62
C LEU A 70 -22.74 -3.69 17.40
N LYS A 71 -22.82 -5.03 17.47
CA LYS A 71 -23.39 -5.89 16.42
C LYS A 71 -24.38 -6.90 17.02
N ILE A 72 -25.37 -7.25 16.20
CA ILE A 72 -26.29 -8.35 16.48
C ILE A 72 -26.07 -9.47 15.47
N LYS A 73 -25.83 -10.68 15.95
CA LYS A 73 -25.88 -11.92 15.19
C LYS A 73 -27.18 -12.65 15.51
N ASN A 74 -28.08 -12.75 14.54
CA ASN A 74 -29.37 -13.41 14.72
C ASN A 74 -29.29 -14.89 14.31
N LEU A 75 -29.66 -15.79 15.21
CA LEU A 75 -29.81 -17.22 14.96
C LEU A 75 -31.28 -17.57 14.83
N PHE A 76 -31.67 -18.25 13.74
CA PHE A 76 -33.04 -18.70 13.48
C PHE A 76 -33.07 -20.04 12.75
N GLY A 77 -34.24 -20.67 12.67
CA GLY A 77 -34.37 -21.98 12.01
C GLY A 77 -34.26 -21.88 10.48
N TYR A 78 -33.55 -22.82 9.82
CA TYR A 78 -33.41 -22.82 8.36
C TYR A 78 -34.76 -22.85 7.60
N ALA A 79 -35.80 -23.46 8.16
CA ALA A 79 -37.15 -23.49 7.57
C ALA A 79 -37.79 -22.06 7.45
N MET A 80 -37.25 -21.07 8.15
CA MET A 80 -37.69 -19.69 8.11
C MET A 80 -36.84 -18.82 7.17
N LEU A 81 -35.90 -19.43 6.43
CA LEU A 81 -35.10 -18.75 5.43
C LEU A 81 -35.93 -18.59 4.15
N ASP A 82 -36.45 -17.42 3.93
CA ASP A 82 -37.11 -17.00 2.70
C ASP A 82 -36.26 -16.02 1.89
N GLU A 83 -36.76 -15.51 0.79
CA GLU A 83 -36.04 -14.53 -0.03
C GLU A 83 -35.72 -13.26 0.76
N HIS A 84 -36.64 -12.79 1.61
CA HIS A 84 -36.45 -11.58 2.42
C HIS A 84 -35.32 -11.78 3.45
N ALA A 85 -35.33 -12.89 4.18
CA ALA A 85 -34.29 -13.25 5.13
C ALA A 85 -32.92 -13.38 4.44
N LEU A 86 -32.89 -13.97 3.24
CA LEU A 86 -31.64 -14.10 2.48
C LEU A 86 -31.09 -12.76 2.00
N ARG A 87 -31.97 -11.84 1.59
CA ARG A 87 -31.54 -10.46 1.23
C ARG A 87 -30.98 -9.72 2.44
N ILE A 88 -31.49 -9.92 3.63
CA ILE A 88 -30.92 -9.40 4.87
C ILE A 88 -29.50 -9.92 5.09
N LEU A 89 -29.26 -11.21 4.94
CA LEU A 89 -27.92 -11.80 5.07
C LEU A 89 -26.95 -11.29 3.99
N LEU A 90 -27.43 -11.01 2.78
CA LEU A 90 -26.64 -10.40 1.72
C LEU A 90 -26.23 -8.96 2.05
N GLU A 91 -27.13 -8.18 2.64
CA GLU A 91 -26.79 -6.83 3.12
C GLU A 91 -25.79 -6.85 4.28
N ASP A 92 -25.89 -7.83 5.19
CA ASP A 92 -24.88 -8.03 6.23
C ASP A 92 -23.52 -8.39 5.63
N MET A 93 -23.49 -9.24 4.62
CA MET A 93 -22.25 -9.57 3.90
C MET A 93 -21.62 -8.34 3.22
N LYS A 94 -22.45 -7.44 2.64
CA LYS A 94 -21.98 -6.15 2.10
C LYS A 94 -21.35 -5.28 3.17
N ARG A 95 -22.00 -5.15 4.34
CA ARG A 95 -21.48 -4.38 5.48
C ARG A 95 -20.16 -4.94 6.02
N ASP A 96 -20.01 -6.26 6.01
CA ASP A 96 -18.78 -6.93 6.40
C ASP A 96 -17.67 -6.84 5.32
N GLY A 97 -17.94 -6.11 4.22
CA GLY A 97 -16.97 -5.81 3.17
C GLY A 97 -16.80 -6.89 2.12
N VAL A 98 -17.75 -7.82 1.98
CA VAL A 98 -17.80 -8.75 0.85
C VAL A 98 -18.16 -7.95 -0.41
N PRO A 99 -17.36 -7.96 -1.48
CA PRO A 99 -17.55 -7.08 -2.65
C PRO A 99 -18.67 -7.61 -3.57
N ILE A 100 -19.92 -7.52 -3.10
CA ILE A 100 -21.13 -7.96 -3.83
C ILE A 100 -22.08 -6.80 -4.21
N ASN A 101 -21.65 -5.57 -3.97
CA ASN A 101 -22.44 -4.36 -4.28
C ASN A 101 -22.81 -4.29 -5.78
N GLY A 102 -24.08 -4.02 -6.06
CA GLY A 102 -24.59 -3.84 -7.43
C GLY A 102 -24.85 -5.13 -8.20
N PHE A 103 -24.26 -6.27 -7.83
CA PHE A 103 -24.46 -7.54 -8.54
C PHE A 103 -25.77 -8.22 -8.18
N LEU A 104 -26.23 -8.05 -6.93
CA LEU A 104 -27.35 -8.80 -6.37
C LEU A 104 -28.62 -7.96 -6.19
N ASP A 105 -28.61 -6.67 -6.46
CA ASP A 105 -29.74 -5.76 -6.26
C ASP A 105 -30.97 -6.13 -7.12
N ARG A 106 -30.72 -6.76 -8.29
CA ARG A 106 -31.78 -7.28 -9.20
C ARG A 106 -31.69 -8.79 -9.39
N SER A 107 -31.02 -9.48 -8.48
CA SER A 107 -30.92 -10.94 -8.54
C SER A 107 -32.27 -11.57 -8.27
N SER A 108 -32.57 -12.62 -8.99
CA SER A 108 -33.67 -13.53 -8.65
C SER A 108 -33.15 -14.57 -7.67
N ILE A 109 -33.90 -14.82 -6.63
CA ILE A 109 -33.52 -15.81 -5.63
C ILE A 109 -34.59 -16.89 -5.59
N THR A 110 -34.18 -18.15 -5.70
CA THR A 110 -35.08 -19.31 -5.61
C THR A 110 -34.53 -20.26 -4.55
N ILE A 111 -35.37 -20.55 -3.56
CA ILE A 111 -35.04 -21.49 -2.47
C ILE A 111 -35.88 -22.72 -2.62
N THR A 112 -35.27 -23.89 -2.81
CA THR A 112 -35.97 -25.20 -2.95
C THR A 112 -35.30 -26.22 -2.03
N GLY A 113 -35.86 -26.43 -0.86
CA GLY A 113 -35.25 -27.26 0.18
C GLY A 113 -33.90 -26.66 0.62
N GLN A 114 -32.82 -27.43 0.46
CA GLN A 114 -31.46 -26.97 0.78
C GLN A 114 -30.69 -26.45 -0.45
N ASN A 115 -31.36 -26.28 -1.59
CA ASN A 115 -30.75 -25.70 -2.78
C ASN A 115 -31.22 -24.23 -2.93
N ILE A 116 -30.27 -23.30 -3.06
CA ILE A 116 -30.49 -21.89 -3.29
C ILE A 116 -29.89 -21.53 -4.62
N THR A 117 -30.72 -21.02 -5.54
CA THR A 117 -30.26 -20.52 -6.83
C THR A 117 -30.35 -19.01 -6.85
N VAL A 118 -29.25 -18.34 -7.15
CA VAL A 118 -29.18 -16.89 -7.29
C VAL A 118 -28.93 -16.55 -8.75
N GLY A 119 -29.92 -15.98 -9.42
CA GLY A 119 -29.80 -15.50 -10.81
C GLY A 119 -29.33 -14.05 -10.82
N VAL A 120 -28.21 -13.78 -11.46
CA VAL A 120 -27.62 -12.44 -11.54
C VAL A 120 -27.58 -11.92 -12.96
N CYS A 121 -27.89 -10.65 -13.18
CA CYS A 121 -27.93 -10.04 -14.50
C CYS A 121 -26.53 -9.77 -15.08
N HIS A 122 -25.51 -9.60 -14.21
CA HIS A 122 -24.11 -9.33 -14.57
C HIS A 122 -23.17 -9.75 -13.45
N GLY A 123 -21.89 -10.02 -13.80
CA GLY A 123 -20.88 -10.37 -12.80
C GLY A 123 -20.90 -11.81 -12.28
N THR A 124 -21.65 -12.73 -12.91
CA THR A 124 -21.73 -14.15 -12.50
C THR A 124 -20.34 -14.78 -12.38
N LYS A 125 -19.48 -14.56 -13.37
CA LYS A 125 -18.12 -15.11 -13.39
C LYS A 125 -17.26 -14.55 -12.25
N PHE A 126 -17.34 -13.26 -11.97
CA PHE A 126 -16.65 -12.63 -10.85
C PHE A 126 -17.09 -13.22 -9.50
N LEU A 127 -18.40 -13.34 -9.29
CA LEU A 127 -18.94 -13.92 -8.05
C LEU A 127 -18.52 -15.39 -7.88
N GLN A 128 -18.43 -16.15 -8.97
CA GLN A 128 -17.93 -17.53 -8.95
C GLN A 128 -16.43 -17.57 -8.61
N GLU A 129 -15.62 -16.74 -9.27
CA GLU A 129 -14.17 -16.65 -9.04
C GLU A 129 -13.81 -16.25 -7.61
N MET A 130 -14.63 -15.43 -6.95
CA MET A 130 -14.43 -15.07 -5.54
C MET A 130 -15.00 -16.09 -4.54
N GLY A 131 -15.55 -17.20 -5.02
CA GLY A 131 -16.14 -18.23 -4.17
C GLY A 131 -17.42 -17.77 -3.43
N PHE A 132 -18.22 -16.90 -4.05
CA PHE A 132 -19.42 -16.33 -3.43
C PHE A 132 -20.43 -17.41 -3.02
N GLU A 133 -20.54 -18.49 -3.77
CA GLU A 133 -21.42 -19.62 -3.45
C GLU A 133 -21.08 -20.24 -2.09
N GLU A 134 -19.78 -20.43 -1.83
CA GLU A 134 -19.28 -20.95 -0.54
C GLU A 134 -19.43 -19.93 0.59
N LEU A 135 -19.13 -18.65 0.30
CA LEU A 135 -19.26 -17.55 1.27
C LEU A 135 -20.71 -17.40 1.72
N LEU A 136 -21.67 -17.42 0.78
CA LEU A 136 -23.09 -17.31 1.10
C LEU A 136 -23.59 -18.55 1.84
N ALA A 137 -23.18 -19.77 1.41
CA ALA A 137 -23.52 -21.01 2.10
C ALA A 137 -23.02 -21.01 3.55
N LYS A 138 -21.79 -20.52 3.78
CA LYS A 138 -21.19 -20.37 5.10
C LYS A 138 -21.96 -19.35 5.96
N ARG A 139 -22.29 -18.16 5.38
CA ARG A 139 -23.07 -17.15 6.09
C ARG A 139 -24.45 -17.68 6.53
N ILE A 140 -25.13 -18.38 5.66
CA ILE A 140 -26.42 -19.01 6.01
C ILE A 140 -26.22 -20.04 7.12
N ALA A 141 -25.19 -20.87 7.07
CA ALA A 141 -24.88 -21.86 8.10
C ALA A 141 -24.58 -21.20 9.45
N GLU A 142 -23.92 -20.06 9.48
CA GLU A 142 -23.62 -19.29 10.69
C GLU A 142 -24.90 -18.79 11.40
N HIS A 143 -26.00 -18.53 10.66
CA HIS A 143 -27.26 -18.03 11.19
C HIS A 143 -28.31 -19.11 11.41
N THR A 144 -28.28 -20.19 10.63
CA THR A 144 -29.32 -21.23 10.64
C THR A 144 -28.83 -22.59 11.12
N GLY A 145 -27.53 -22.82 11.20
CA GLY A 145 -26.91 -24.11 11.50
C GLY A 145 -26.93 -25.11 10.34
N VAL A 146 -27.44 -24.76 9.15
CA VAL A 146 -27.54 -25.62 7.97
C VAL A 146 -26.74 -24.99 6.82
N THR A 147 -25.86 -25.80 6.21
CA THR A 147 -25.08 -25.37 5.02
C THR A 147 -25.87 -25.77 3.76
N PRO A 148 -26.49 -24.82 3.03
CA PRO A 148 -27.22 -25.11 1.80
C PRO A 148 -26.24 -25.27 0.64
N LYS A 149 -26.74 -25.84 -0.46
CA LYS A 149 -26.04 -25.77 -1.74
C LYS A 149 -26.48 -24.51 -2.48
N VAL A 150 -25.55 -23.57 -2.62
CA VAL A 150 -25.78 -22.32 -3.38
C VAL A 150 -25.30 -22.53 -4.82
N THR A 151 -26.02 -21.99 -5.79
CA THR A 151 -25.66 -22.03 -7.22
C THR A 151 -25.96 -20.69 -7.86
N LEU A 152 -24.96 -20.11 -8.52
CA LEU A 152 -25.10 -18.89 -9.32
C LEU A 152 -25.50 -19.21 -10.75
N GLN A 153 -26.47 -18.47 -11.29
CA GLN A 153 -26.88 -18.55 -12.68
C GLN A 153 -26.87 -17.15 -13.33
N SER A 154 -26.43 -17.09 -14.60
CA SER A 154 -26.57 -15.85 -15.38
C SER A 154 -28.01 -15.70 -15.83
N ALA A 155 -28.61 -14.55 -15.55
CA ALA A 155 -29.95 -14.18 -16.01
C ALA A 155 -29.93 -13.63 -17.45
N VAL A 156 -28.73 -13.45 -18.06
CA VAL A 156 -28.54 -12.95 -19.44
C VAL A 156 -28.07 -14.10 -20.32
N THR A 157 -28.63 -14.22 -21.51
CA THR A 157 -28.24 -15.29 -22.45
C THR A 157 -26.85 -15.03 -23.03
N ALA A 158 -26.13 -16.12 -23.34
CA ALA A 158 -24.78 -16.05 -23.94
C ALA A 158 -24.76 -15.23 -25.27
N ALA A 159 -25.86 -15.19 -26.01
CA ALA A 159 -25.99 -14.42 -27.24
C ALA A 159 -26.04 -12.90 -27.01
N GLU A 160 -26.66 -12.44 -25.92
CA GLU A 160 -26.73 -11.03 -25.55
C GLU A 160 -25.38 -10.53 -25.02
N GLN A 161 -24.68 -11.38 -24.30
CA GLN A 161 -23.34 -11.08 -23.78
C GLN A 161 -22.31 -10.94 -24.91
N GLN A 162 -22.38 -11.82 -25.91
CA GLN A 162 -21.48 -11.80 -27.06
C GLN A 162 -21.74 -10.57 -27.98
N GLN A 163 -23.00 -10.14 -28.14
CA GLN A 163 -23.33 -8.91 -28.86
C GLN A 163 -22.81 -7.65 -28.17
N MET A 164 -22.74 -7.65 -26.84
CA MET A 164 -22.22 -6.54 -26.04
C MET A 164 -20.69 -6.45 -26.13
N GLU A 165 -19.99 -7.60 -26.10
CA GLU A 165 -18.54 -7.68 -26.28
C GLU A 165 -18.12 -7.28 -27.72
N GLU A 166 -18.82 -7.75 -28.75
CA GLU A 166 -18.54 -7.37 -30.15
C GLU A 166 -18.76 -5.87 -30.45
N LYS A 167 -19.71 -5.22 -29.74
CA LYS A 167 -19.90 -3.77 -29.85
C LYS A 167 -18.79 -2.96 -29.20
N LEU A 168 -18.20 -3.45 -28.12
CA LEU A 168 -17.03 -2.83 -27.49
C LEU A 168 -15.77 -2.98 -28.34
N GLU A 169 -15.52 -4.16 -28.92
CA GLU A 169 -14.32 -4.41 -29.72
C GLU A 169 -14.30 -3.59 -31.03
N ARG A 170 -15.44 -3.29 -31.63
CA ARG A 170 -15.52 -2.46 -32.87
C ARG A 170 -15.14 -0.99 -32.67
N LYS A 171 -15.08 -0.49 -31.41
CA LYS A 171 -14.72 0.92 -31.14
C LYS A 171 -13.21 1.15 -30.91
N ILE A 172 -12.36 0.11 -30.84
CA ILE A 172 -10.94 0.22 -30.47
C ILE A 172 -10.00 -0.40 -31.53
N ALA A 173 -10.35 -0.41 -32.82
CA ALA A 173 -9.40 -0.80 -33.84
C ALA A 173 -8.57 0.43 -34.30
N PRO A 174 -7.24 0.44 -34.11
CA PRO A 174 -6.41 1.50 -34.66
C PRO A 174 -6.42 1.43 -36.21
N PRO A 175 -6.24 2.57 -36.89
CA PRO A 175 -6.28 2.59 -38.34
C PRO A 175 -5.16 1.74 -38.92
N VAL A 176 -5.51 0.84 -39.86
CA VAL A 176 -4.55 0.02 -40.62
C VAL A 176 -3.76 0.92 -41.54
N VAL A 177 -2.51 1.20 -41.19
CA VAL A 177 -1.57 1.91 -42.07
C VAL A 177 -1.08 0.92 -43.16
N LYS A 178 -1.37 1.18 -44.42
CA LYS A 178 -0.80 0.43 -45.54
C LYS A 178 0.69 0.79 -45.66
N PHE A 179 1.55 -0.19 -45.41
CA PHE A 179 2.99 -0.03 -45.58
C PHE A 179 3.36 -0.04 -47.07
N GLU A 180 4.04 1.00 -47.51
CA GLU A 180 4.75 1.00 -48.78
C GLU A 180 5.89 -0.03 -48.81
N LYS A 181 6.31 -0.47 -49.99
CA LYS A 181 7.42 -1.44 -50.19
C LYS A 181 8.66 -0.98 -49.40
N LYS A 182 9.05 -1.71 -48.39
CA LYS A 182 10.31 -1.47 -47.64
C LYS A 182 11.50 -1.69 -48.56
N ASN A 183 12.34 -0.65 -48.68
CA ASN A 183 13.63 -0.76 -49.34
C ASN A 183 14.60 -1.47 -48.37
N THR A 184 14.78 -2.78 -48.52
CA THR A 184 15.57 -3.61 -47.62
C THR A 184 16.87 -4.08 -48.27
N ALA A 185 17.95 -4.19 -47.48
CA ALA A 185 19.24 -4.74 -47.86
C ALA A 185 19.57 -5.98 -46.96
N PRO A 186 20.57 -6.81 -47.34
CA PRO A 186 21.01 -7.90 -46.49
C PRO A 186 21.35 -7.47 -45.07
N SER A 187 21.37 -8.41 -44.13
CA SER A 187 21.80 -8.16 -42.76
C SER A 187 23.26 -7.68 -42.70
N ILE A 188 23.58 -6.85 -41.71
CA ILE A 188 24.91 -6.30 -41.50
C ILE A 188 25.44 -6.72 -40.09
N LYS A 189 26.75 -6.85 -40.02
CA LYS A 189 27.48 -7.01 -38.75
C LYS A 189 28.22 -5.72 -38.45
N VAL A 190 28.08 -5.23 -37.22
CA VAL A 190 28.69 -3.98 -36.78
C VAL A 190 29.43 -4.28 -35.47
N GLU A 191 30.71 -3.90 -35.41
CA GLU A 191 31.51 -4.11 -34.20
C GLU A 191 30.92 -3.28 -33.04
N GLY A 192 30.74 -3.89 -31.88
CA GLY A 192 30.13 -3.25 -30.72
C GLY A 192 28.61 -3.25 -30.70
N LEU A 193 27.92 -3.70 -31.76
CA LEU A 193 26.44 -3.78 -31.82
C LEU A 193 25.97 -5.22 -32.10
N ASN A 194 25.21 -5.76 -31.15
CA ASN A 194 24.64 -7.11 -31.30
C ASN A 194 23.30 -7.03 -32.09
N LEU A 195 23.42 -7.25 -33.42
CA LEU A 195 22.29 -7.15 -34.35
C LEU A 195 21.71 -8.53 -34.68
N THR A 196 20.44 -8.57 -35.06
CA THR A 196 19.79 -9.76 -35.63
C THR A 196 20.25 -9.98 -37.07
N ASP A 197 20.09 -11.22 -37.58
CA ASP A 197 20.35 -11.55 -38.98
C ASP A 197 19.23 -11.12 -39.95
N LYS A 198 18.31 -10.22 -39.51
CA LYS A 198 17.24 -9.69 -40.34
C LYS A 198 17.74 -8.67 -41.35
N PRO A 199 17.06 -8.53 -42.50
CA PRO A 199 17.34 -7.50 -43.47
C PRO A 199 17.29 -6.08 -42.89
N VAL A 200 18.24 -5.25 -43.24
CA VAL A 200 18.32 -3.85 -42.85
C VAL A 200 17.34 -3.01 -43.68
N THR A 201 16.62 -2.11 -43.06
CA THR A 201 15.81 -1.13 -43.79
C THR A 201 16.62 0.12 -44.11
N ILE A 202 16.78 0.46 -45.41
CA ILE A 202 17.37 1.74 -45.84
C ILE A 202 16.26 2.78 -45.66
N PHE A 203 16.33 3.52 -44.60
CA PHE A 203 15.29 4.52 -44.25
C PHE A 203 15.48 5.81 -45.04
N HIS A 204 16.72 6.30 -45.12
CA HIS A 204 17.07 7.50 -45.85
C HIS A 204 18.42 7.32 -46.55
N GLY A 205 18.63 7.95 -47.71
CA GLY A 205 19.88 7.91 -48.46
C GLY A 205 20.22 6.54 -49.06
N LYS A 206 21.46 6.09 -48.92
CA LYS A 206 22.02 4.89 -49.54
C LYS A 206 22.46 3.86 -48.51
N MET A 207 22.50 2.60 -48.93
CA MET A 207 23.18 1.54 -48.16
C MET A 207 24.65 1.89 -47.98
N PHE A 208 25.14 1.70 -46.74
CA PHE A 208 26.57 1.84 -46.41
C PHE A 208 26.99 0.74 -45.39
N THR A 209 28.28 0.47 -45.37
CA THR A 209 28.83 -0.47 -44.37
C THR A 209 29.33 0.33 -43.18
N PRO A 210 28.71 0.19 -41.99
CA PRO A 210 29.17 0.88 -40.80
C PRO A 210 30.55 0.41 -40.38
N LYS A 211 31.47 1.35 -40.16
CA LYS A 211 32.82 1.09 -39.62
C LYS A 211 33.18 2.21 -38.67
N ASN A 212 33.80 1.88 -37.54
CA ASN A 212 34.28 2.85 -36.54
C ASN A 212 33.14 3.81 -36.09
N LEU A 213 32.11 3.27 -35.44
CA LEU A 213 31.05 4.09 -34.87
C LEU A 213 31.61 4.99 -33.77
N THR A 214 31.30 6.29 -33.84
CA THR A 214 31.71 7.25 -32.82
C THR A 214 30.72 7.24 -31.68
N PRO A 215 31.12 7.05 -30.43
CA PRO A 215 30.25 7.18 -29.27
C PRO A 215 29.67 8.62 -29.19
N LEU A 216 28.39 8.76 -28.82
CA LEU A 216 27.75 10.08 -28.82
C LEU A 216 28.39 11.04 -27.81
N LYS A 217 28.93 10.56 -26.70
CA LYS A 217 29.69 11.37 -25.73
C LYS A 217 30.97 12.01 -26.33
N ASP A 218 31.50 11.42 -27.37
CA ASP A 218 32.74 11.89 -28.02
C ASP A 218 32.44 12.81 -29.22
N LEU A 219 31.16 13.06 -29.51
CA LEU A 219 30.73 14.04 -30.53
C LEU A 219 30.78 15.44 -29.95
N GLY A 220 31.40 16.36 -30.67
CA GLY A 220 31.52 17.74 -30.28
C GLY A 220 32.87 18.35 -30.69
N GLY A 221 33.15 19.58 -30.27
CA GLY A 221 34.40 20.28 -30.56
C GLY A 221 34.46 20.82 -31.95
N GLU A 222 35.15 20.16 -32.91
CA GLU A 222 35.38 20.70 -34.25
C GLU A 222 34.22 20.43 -35.23
N GLY A 223 33.23 19.59 -34.90
CA GLY A 223 32.18 19.13 -35.81
C GLY A 223 32.70 18.28 -36.94
N GLY A 224 31.87 17.95 -37.93
CA GLY A 224 32.26 17.26 -39.16
C GLY A 224 31.53 15.95 -39.41
N LYS A 225 32.04 15.16 -40.37
CA LYS A 225 31.40 13.89 -40.76
C LYS A 225 31.50 12.87 -39.63
N CYS A 226 30.36 12.31 -39.27
CA CYS A 226 30.25 11.28 -38.23
C CYS A 226 29.51 10.03 -38.72
N MET A 227 29.79 8.94 -38.07
CA MET A 227 29.05 7.68 -38.20
C MET A 227 28.69 7.21 -36.78
N ILE A 228 27.41 7.20 -36.48
CA ILE A 228 26.89 6.97 -35.16
C ILE A 228 25.74 5.97 -35.19
N TRP A 229 25.38 5.47 -34.02
CA TRP A 229 24.16 4.70 -33.85
C TRP A 229 23.38 5.21 -32.61
N GLY A 230 22.12 4.87 -32.52
CA GLY A 230 21.35 5.11 -31.31
C GLY A 230 19.95 4.53 -31.40
N ASP A 231 19.37 4.34 -30.22
CA ASP A 231 17.96 4.00 -30.08
C ASP A 231 17.14 5.30 -30.04
N VAL A 232 16.08 5.35 -30.85
CA VAL A 232 15.19 6.51 -30.93
C VAL A 232 14.32 6.58 -29.67
N PHE A 233 14.39 7.68 -28.96
CA PHE A 233 13.58 7.87 -27.76
C PHE A 233 12.55 9.01 -27.87
N PHE A 234 12.74 9.95 -28.81
CA PHE A 234 11.81 11.05 -29.04
C PHE A 234 11.82 11.46 -30.51
N THR A 235 10.66 11.92 -31.01
CA THR A 235 10.49 12.48 -32.35
C THR A 235 9.58 13.70 -32.28
N GLU A 236 9.92 14.75 -33.01
CA GLU A 236 9.17 15.99 -33.03
C GLU A 236 9.13 16.57 -34.47
N VAL A 237 8.00 17.18 -34.82
CA VAL A 237 7.86 17.92 -36.09
C VAL A 237 7.43 19.35 -35.78
N LYS A 238 8.21 20.32 -36.22
CA LYS A 238 7.92 21.75 -36.07
C LYS A 238 7.74 22.45 -37.43
N GLY A 239 6.88 23.48 -37.47
CA GLY A 239 6.66 24.36 -38.60
C GLY A 239 5.54 23.91 -39.51
N ASN A 240 4.75 24.89 -40.03
CA ASN A 240 3.60 24.65 -40.90
C ASN A 240 3.97 24.65 -42.40
N TYR A 241 4.91 25.53 -42.81
CA TYR A 241 5.33 25.68 -44.24
C TYR A 241 6.67 25.01 -44.54
N ARG A 242 7.62 25.06 -43.62
CA ARG A 242 8.90 24.34 -43.68
C ARG A 242 9.03 23.44 -42.45
N LYS A 243 8.61 22.19 -42.65
CA LYS A 243 8.67 21.21 -41.55
C LYS A 243 10.13 20.90 -41.20
N ILE A 244 10.41 20.89 -39.93
CA ILE A 244 11.68 20.44 -39.37
C ILE A 244 11.36 19.18 -38.56
N TYR A 245 11.97 18.06 -38.94
CA TYR A 245 11.87 16.79 -38.28
C TYR A 245 13.07 16.62 -37.35
N THR A 246 12.82 16.42 -36.05
CA THR A 246 13.83 16.12 -35.07
C THR A 246 13.63 14.71 -34.57
N VAL A 247 14.71 13.91 -34.65
CA VAL A 247 14.72 12.53 -34.11
C VAL A 247 15.83 12.46 -33.08
N SER A 248 15.47 12.29 -31.80
CA SER A 248 16.45 12.21 -30.71
C SER A 248 16.85 10.77 -30.51
N ILE A 249 18.15 10.50 -30.53
CA ILE A 249 18.73 9.18 -30.35
C ILE A 249 19.73 9.14 -29.19
N THR A 250 19.90 7.95 -28.61
CA THR A 250 20.90 7.68 -27.58
C THR A 250 21.62 6.37 -27.85
N ASP A 251 22.92 6.36 -27.63
CA ASP A 251 23.74 5.15 -27.57
C ASP A 251 24.11 4.76 -26.12
N TYR A 252 23.45 5.41 -25.15
CA TYR A 252 23.66 5.28 -23.70
C TYR A 252 24.99 5.86 -23.18
N THR A 253 25.87 6.37 -24.07
CA THR A 253 27.02 7.20 -23.67
C THR A 253 26.69 8.67 -23.72
N GLY A 254 25.69 9.07 -24.56
CA GLY A 254 25.18 10.40 -24.73
C GLY A 254 23.88 10.38 -25.53
N SER A 255 23.36 11.57 -25.85
CA SER A 255 22.18 11.74 -26.69
C SER A 255 22.43 12.85 -27.70
N ILE A 256 21.84 12.73 -28.88
CA ILE A 256 21.96 13.76 -29.92
C ILE A 256 20.67 13.83 -30.76
N ASN A 257 20.38 15.01 -31.29
CA ASN A 257 19.28 15.23 -32.22
C ASN A 257 19.74 15.04 -33.65
N LEU A 258 19.02 14.20 -34.40
CA LEU A 258 19.09 14.18 -35.85
C LEU A 258 18.08 15.20 -36.38
N LYS A 259 18.49 16.13 -37.23
CA LYS A 259 17.64 17.20 -37.75
C LYS A 259 17.54 17.14 -39.27
N VAL A 260 16.33 17.08 -39.76
CA VAL A 260 16.03 17.10 -41.19
C VAL A 260 15.12 18.27 -41.49
N ARG A 261 15.54 19.10 -42.44
CA ARG A 261 14.76 20.25 -42.93
C ARG A 261 14.17 19.89 -44.28
N ALA A 262 12.84 19.80 -44.37
CA ALA A 262 12.16 19.60 -45.65
C ALA A 262 12.43 20.79 -46.55
N GLN A 263 12.93 20.54 -47.80
CA GLN A 263 13.00 21.55 -48.86
C GLN A 263 11.64 21.72 -49.53
N GLU A 264 11.43 22.83 -50.23
CA GLU A 264 10.17 23.11 -50.88
C GLU A 264 9.90 22.05 -51.96
N GLY A 265 8.77 21.32 -51.79
CA GLY A 265 8.40 20.20 -52.69
C GLY A 265 8.98 18.82 -52.29
N GLU A 266 9.77 18.72 -51.21
CA GLU A 266 10.30 17.45 -50.73
C GLU A 266 9.34 16.81 -49.70
N ASP A 267 8.90 15.59 -49.98
CA ASP A 267 8.11 14.79 -49.01
C ASP A 267 9.03 14.13 -47.99
N CYS A 268 9.12 14.73 -46.82
CA CYS A 268 9.85 14.21 -45.68
C CYS A 268 8.92 13.55 -44.64
N SER A 269 7.65 13.32 -44.93
CA SER A 269 6.66 12.74 -43.99
C SER A 269 7.07 11.37 -43.41
N LYS A 270 7.90 10.62 -44.15
CA LYS A 270 8.48 9.35 -43.65
C LYS A 270 9.17 9.47 -42.29
N TRP A 271 9.72 10.66 -42.00
CA TRP A 271 10.41 10.89 -40.73
C TRP A 271 9.45 10.87 -39.50
N GLU A 272 8.14 11.08 -39.72
CA GLU A 272 7.10 10.89 -38.72
C GLU A 272 6.91 9.40 -38.36
N GLY A 273 7.33 8.50 -39.29
CA GLY A 273 7.23 7.04 -39.14
C GLY A 273 8.38 6.34 -38.42
N ILE A 274 9.44 7.07 -38.04
CA ILE A 274 10.46 6.49 -37.18
C ILE A 274 9.89 6.34 -35.76
N GLY A 275 9.57 5.09 -35.38
CA GLY A 275 8.99 4.79 -34.08
C GLY A 275 10.01 4.87 -32.95
N LYS A 276 9.57 5.36 -31.77
CA LYS A 276 10.30 5.23 -30.52
C LYS A 276 10.70 3.77 -30.27
N GLY A 277 11.94 3.52 -29.87
CA GLY A 277 12.51 2.19 -29.67
C GLY A 277 13.12 1.57 -30.95
N SER A 278 13.08 2.29 -32.10
CA SER A 278 13.84 1.85 -33.29
C SER A 278 15.33 2.10 -33.09
N THR A 279 16.19 1.18 -33.50
CA THR A 279 17.65 1.39 -33.55
C THR A 279 18.04 1.88 -34.93
N VAL A 280 18.77 2.98 -34.98
CA VAL A 280 19.25 3.58 -36.23
C VAL A 280 20.78 3.63 -36.25
N ILE A 281 21.35 3.42 -37.46
CA ILE A 281 22.75 3.73 -37.74
C ILE A 281 22.74 4.87 -38.73
N VAL A 282 23.46 5.92 -38.40
CA VAL A 282 23.39 7.20 -39.12
C VAL A 282 24.79 7.61 -39.61
N ARG A 283 24.85 8.06 -40.85
CA ARG A 283 26.00 8.77 -41.39
C ARG A 283 25.55 10.18 -41.68
N GLY A 284 26.22 11.18 -41.15
CA GLY A 284 25.80 12.58 -41.25
C GLY A 284 26.92 13.58 -40.94
N ASP A 285 26.57 14.86 -40.95
CA ASP A 285 27.42 15.94 -40.47
C ASP A 285 26.96 16.42 -39.06
N CYS A 286 27.90 16.35 -38.13
CA CYS A 286 27.72 16.92 -36.79
C CYS A 286 28.12 18.42 -36.84
N SER A 287 27.26 19.31 -36.40
CA SER A 287 27.54 20.74 -36.30
C SER A 287 26.78 21.39 -35.15
N TYR A 288 27.32 22.51 -34.66
CA TYR A 288 26.68 23.28 -33.61
C TYR A 288 25.49 24.07 -34.17
N ASP A 289 24.30 23.83 -33.61
CA ASP A 289 23.07 24.59 -33.97
C ASP A 289 22.89 25.78 -33.02
N LYS A 290 22.94 26.97 -33.56
CA LYS A 290 22.82 28.23 -32.78
C LYS A 290 21.46 28.45 -32.15
N TYR A 291 20.43 27.75 -32.59
CA TYR A 291 19.06 27.89 -32.07
C TYR A 291 18.78 26.91 -30.92
N GLU A 292 19.40 25.74 -30.98
CA GLU A 292 19.28 24.74 -29.91
C GLU A 292 20.41 24.88 -28.86
N HIS A 293 21.43 25.68 -29.16
CA HIS A 293 22.63 25.85 -28.33
C HIS A 293 23.34 24.52 -28.02
N ASP A 294 23.28 23.57 -28.99
CA ASP A 294 23.84 22.24 -28.85
C ASP A 294 24.34 21.69 -30.21
N TYR A 295 25.11 20.59 -30.17
CA TYR A 295 25.49 19.87 -31.37
C TYR A 295 24.33 19.03 -31.88
N ILE A 296 24.14 19.04 -33.20
CA ILE A 296 23.12 18.23 -33.88
C ILE A 296 23.74 17.51 -35.08
N VAL A 297 23.13 16.42 -35.53
CA VAL A 297 23.55 15.70 -36.74
C VAL A 297 22.55 15.92 -37.85
N TYR A 298 23.04 16.35 -39.03
CA TYR A 298 22.29 16.37 -40.28
C TYR A 298 22.56 15.06 -41.05
N PRO A 299 21.58 14.10 -41.07
CA PRO A 299 21.81 12.79 -41.62
C PRO A 299 21.81 12.79 -43.15
N TYR A 300 22.76 12.10 -43.76
CA TYR A 300 22.74 11.79 -45.20
C TYR A 300 22.15 10.41 -45.46
N ASP A 301 22.53 9.44 -44.64
CA ASP A 301 22.08 8.06 -44.74
C ASP A 301 21.69 7.54 -43.39
N VAL A 302 20.53 6.86 -43.33
CA VAL A 302 19.98 6.25 -42.11
C VAL A 302 19.53 4.83 -42.42
N LEU A 303 20.04 3.92 -41.67
CA LEU A 303 19.68 2.50 -41.66
C LEU A 303 18.88 2.19 -40.37
N ILE A 304 17.72 1.56 -40.51
CA ILE A 304 17.03 0.98 -39.37
C ILE A 304 17.46 -0.47 -39.24
N VAL A 305 17.98 -0.83 -38.07
CA VAL A 305 18.47 -2.16 -37.72
C VAL A 305 17.72 -2.70 -36.53
N GLU A 306 17.78 -4.00 -36.31
CA GLU A 306 17.16 -4.63 -35.14
C GLU A 306 18.25 -5.19 -34.23
N ARG A 307 18.33 -4.68 -33.00
CA ARG A 307 19.23 -5.23 -31.97
C ARG A 307 18.71 -6.59 -31.50
N LYS A 308 19.65 -7.51 -31.29
CA LYS A 308 19.34 -8.80 -30.70
C LYS A 308 18.96 -8.60 -29.25
N LYS A 309 17.70 -8.86 -28.93
CA LYS A 309 17.20 -8.77 -27.55
C LYS A 309 17.81 -9.88 -26.70
N ARG A 310 18.03 -9.59 -25.41
CA ARG A 310 18.44 -10.63 -24.47
C ARG A 310 17.35 -11.70 -24.35
N GLU A 311 17.75 -12.95 -24.32
CA GLU A 311 16.88 -14.11 -24.19
C GLU A 311 17.34 -14.97 -23.03
N ASP A 312 16.40 -15.48 -22.28
CA ASP A 312 16.67 -16.49 -21.26
C ASP A 312 16.57 -17.87 -21.91
N THR A 313 17.70 -18.56 -22.08
CA THR A 313 17.77 -19.88 -22.72
C THR A 313 17.83 -21.03 -21.72
N ALA A 314 17.76 -20.78 -20.40
CA ALA A 314 17.73 -21.83 -19.40
C ALA A 314 16.53 -22.77 -19.63
N PRO A 315 16.66 -24.08 -19.41
CA PRO A 315 15.54 -25.02 -19.57
C PRO A 315 14.43 -24.75 -18.55
N GLU A 316 14.78 -24.37 -17.35
CA GLU A 316 13.89 -23.94 -16.28
C GLU A 316 14.17 -22.49 -15.89
N LYS A 317 13.18 -21.61 -15.99
CA LYS A 317 13.34 -20.18 -15.73
C LYS A 317 13.15 -19.84 -14.26
N ARG A 318 13.87 -18.85 -13.78
CA ARG A 318 13.70 -18.24 -12.45
C ARG A 318 12.43 -17.40 -12.35
N VAL A 319 12.09 -16.99 -11.16
CA VAL A 319 11.08 -15.97 -10.87
C VAL A 319 11.76 -14.81 -10.15
N GLU A 320 11.53 -13.58 -10.59
CA GLU A 320 11.96 -12.40 -9.84
C GLU A 320 10.89 -12.03 -8.80
N LEU A 321 11.34 -11.92 -7.54
CA LEU A 321 10.46 -11.64 -6.40
C LEU A 321 10.77 -10.30 -5.70
N HIS A 322 11.77 -9.55 -6.20
CA HIS A 322 12.14 -8.23 -5.68
C HIS A 322 12.47 -7.29 -6.85
N LEU A 323 11.50 -6.45 -7.21
CA LEU A 323 11.58 -5.58 -8.38
C LEU A 323 10.86 -4.25 -8.17
N HIS A 324 11.54 -3.18 -8.55
CA HIS A 324 11.08 -1.79 -8.48
C HIS A 324 10.73 -1.26 -9.86
N THR A 325 9.57 -0.62 -9.94
CA THR A 325 9.15 0.09 -11.16
C THR A 325 9.44 1.60 -11.04
N LYS A 326 9.09 2.36 -12.08
CA LYS A 326 9.14 3.84 -12.07
C LYS A 326 8.29 4.46 -10.94
N LEU A 327 7.43 3.67 -10.28
CA LEU A 327 6.60 4.10 -9.15
C LEU A 327 7.36 4.04 -7.81
N SER A 328 8.52 3.37 -7.76
CA SER A 328 9.54 3.61 -6.75
C SER A 328 10.23 4.94 -7.06
N SER A 329 9.55 6.04 -6.71
CA SER A 329 9.85 7.41 -7.16
C SER A 329 11.31 7.78 -6.94
N MET A 330 11.95 8.30 -8.00
CA MET A 330 13.36 8.74 -8.04
C MET A 330 14.38 7.62 -7.79
N ASP A 331 13.97 6.36 -7.94
CA ASP A 331 14.84 5.19 -7.76
C ASP A 331 14.67 4.13 -8.87
N GLY A 332 13.46 3.61 -9.09
CA GLY A 332 13.18 2.65 -10.14
C GLY A 332 12.97 3.28 -11.52
N PHE A 333 13.32 2.53 -12.60
CA PHE A 333 13.17 2.96 -13.99
C PHE A 333 12.36 1.97 -14.84
N CYS A 334 11.97 0.80 -14.31
CA CYS A 334 11.15 -0.17 -15.03
C CYS A 334 9.73 0.34 -15.28
N ASP A 335 9.24 0.24 -16.52
CA ASP A 335 7.82 0.41 -16.81
C ASP A 335 7.03 -0.80 -16.31
N PRO A 336 5.97 -0.62 -15.47
CA PRO A 336 5.27 -1.76 -14.84
C PRO A 336 4.71 -2.76 -15.86
N GLY A 337 4.04 -2.28 -16.91
CA GLY A 337 3.50 -3.15 -17.97
C GLY A 337 4.58 -3.74 -18.87
N GLY A 338 5.62 -2.95 -19.16
CA GLY A 338 6.76 -3.36 -19.99
C GLY A 338 7.56 -4.49 -19.38
N ILE A 339 7.87 -4.42 -18.06
CA ILE A 339 8.67 -5.45 -17.40
C ILE A 339 7.90 -6.77 -17.24
N VAL A 340 6.56 -6.71 -17.02
CA VAL A 340 5.71 -7.90 -16.99
C VAL A 340 5.72 -8.61 -18.36
N LYS A 341 5.55 -7.85 -19.45
CA LYS A 341 5.64 -8.38 -20.83
C LYS A 341 7.03 -8.92 -21.15
N LEU A 342 8.08 -8.30 -20.63
CA LEU A 342 9.45 -8.76 -20.80
C LEU A 342 9.69 -10.11 -20.11
N ALA A 343 9.29 -10.25 -18.85
CA ALA A 343 9.41 -11.50 -18.09
C ALA A 343 8.71 -12.66 -18.82
N HIS A 344 7.46 -12.44 -19.27
CA HIS A 344 6.72 -13.43 -20.06
C HIS A 344 7.43 -13.77 -21.37
N ARG A 345 7.92 -12.78 -22.13
CA ARG A 345 8.70 -13.00 -23.36
C ARG A 345 9.97 -13.83 -23.13
N MET A 346 10.63 -13.66 -21.99
CA MET A 346 11.79 -14.46 -21.58
C MET A 346 11.40 -15.86 -21.09
N GLY A 347 10.10 -16.17 -20.98
CA GLY A 347 9.56 -17.45 -20.53
C GLY A 347 9.60 -17.64 -19.01
N HIS A 348 9.73 -16.57 -18.23
CA HIS A 348 9.60 -16.64 -16.79
C HIS A 348 8.12 -16.95 -16.45
N PRO A 349 7.84 -17.88 -15.52
CA PRO A 349 6.48 -18.28 -15.21
C PRO A 349 5.74 -17.27 -14.34
N ALA A 350 6.47 -16.37 -13.69
CA ALA A 350 5.92 -15.33 -12.82
C ALA A 350 6.91 -14.18 -12.64
N ILE A 351 6.39 -13.04 -12.20
CA ILE A 351 7.16 -11.86 -11.78
C ILE A 351 6.45 -11.14 -10.64
N ALA A 352 7.20 -10.61 -9.67
CA ALA A 352 6.66 -9.74 -8.63
C ALA A 352 6.91 -8.26 -8.94
N ILE A 353 6.00 -7.40 -8.47
CA ILE A 353 6.18 -5.94 -8.38
C ILE A 353 6.20 -5.59 -6.90
N THR A 354 7.31 -4.99 -6.43
CA THR A 354 7.57 -4.72 -5.01
C THR A 354 8.08 -3.30 -4.78
N ASP A 355 7.36 -2.30 -5.31
CA ASP A 355 7.73 -0.89 -5.18
C ASP A 355 7.86 -0.42 -3.72
N HIS A 356 8.69 0.59 -3.48
CA HIS A 356 8.96 1.18 -2.17
C HIS A 356 7.72 1.83 -1.53
N GLY A 357 7.09 1.16 -0.59
CA GLY A 357 6.01 1.70 0.25
C GLY A 357 4.71 2.01 -0.48
N VAL A 358 4.56 1.63 -1.74
CA VAL A 358 3.45 2.01 -2.61
C VAL A 358 2.92 0.84 -3.47
N CYS A 359 1.70 1.02 -4.01
CA CYS A 359 1.02 0.04 -4.86
C CYS A 359 0.61 0.60 -6.24
N GLN A 360 1.08 1.80 -6.62
CA GLN A 360 0.61 2.49 -7.82
C GLN A 360 1.00 1.79 -9.15
N GLY A 361 2.02 0.92 -9.14
CA GLY A 361 2.41 0.13 -10.32
C GLY A 361 1.44 -1.00 -10.69
N TYR A 362 0.53 -1.36 -9.79
CA TYR A 362 -0.33 -2.53 -9.96
C TYR A 362 -1.31 -2.44 -11.12
N PRO A 363 -2.00 -1.31 -11.39
CA PRO A 363 -2.95 -1.23 -12.51
C PRO A 363 -2.30 -1.49 -13.87
N GLU A 364 -1.17 -0.85 -14.16
CA GLU A 364 -0.45 -1.06 -15.42
C GLU A 364 0.08 -2.49 -15.56
N ALA A 365 0.63 -3.05 -14.49
CA ALA A 365 1.10 -4.44 -14.45
C ALA A 365 -0.05 -5.44 -14.64
N MET A 366 -1.20 -5.19 -13.98
CA MET A 366 -2.40 -6.01 -14.08
C MET A 366 -2.95 -6.04 -15.51
N LEU A 367 -3.05 -4.88 -16.17
CA LEU A 367 -3.51 -4.80 -17.55
C LEU A 367 -2.58 -5.56 -18.49
N ALA A 368 -1.26 -5.48 -18.27
CA ALA A 368 -0.29 -6.25 -19.03
C ALA A 368 -0.44 -7.78 -18.81
N ALA A 369 -0.70 -8.19 -17.57
CA ALA A 369 -0.96 -9.59 -17.23
C ALA A 369 -2.29 -10.07 -17.83
N ASP A 370 -3.34 -9.25 -17.82
CA ASP A 370 -4.62 -9.58 -18.49
C ASP A 370 -4.44 -9.83 -19.99
N ASP A 371 -3.59 -9.05 -20.66
CA ASP A 371 -3.27 -9.28 -22.08
C ASP A 371 -2.50 -10.59 -22.29
N ILE A 372 -1.60 -10.93 -21.37
CA ILE A 372 -0.86 -12.20 -21.41
C ILE A 372 -1.81 -13.38 -21.18
N HIS A 373 -2.70 -13.29 -20.21
CA HIS A 373 -3.64 -14.33 -19.83
C HIS A 373 -4.59 -14.76 -20.96
N LYS A 374 -4.82 -13.92 -21.97
CA LYS A 374 -5.56 -14.31 -23.20
C LYS A 374 -4.88 -15.44 -23.96
N LYS A 375 -3.56 -15.64 -23.80
CA LYS A 375 -2.76 -16.64 -24.51
C LYS A 375 -2.05 -17.64 -23.57
N ASP A 376 -1.69 -17.21 -22.40
CA ASP A 376 -0.98 -17.96 -21.37
C ASP A 376 -1.60 -17.67 -19.99
N PRO A 377 -2.68 -18.40 -19.62
CA PRO A 377 -3.38 -18.19 -18.35
C PRO A 377 -2.56 -18.61 -17.13
N ASP A 378 -1.48 -19.37 -17.31
CA ASP A 378 -0.65 -19.86 -16.21
C ASP A 378 0.43 -18.86 -15.79
N PHE A 379 0.70 -17.83 -16.59
CA PHE A 379 1.63 -16.75 -16.22
C PHE A 379 1.12 -16.01 -14.99
N LYS A 380 1.99 -15.75 -14.02
CA LYS A 380 1.58 -15.19 -12.74
C LYS A 380 2.18 -13.80 -12.49
N LEU A 381 1.32 -12.81 -12.26
CA LEU A 381 1.71 -11.53 -11.68
C LEU A 381 1.57 -11.59 -10.15
N ILE A 382 2.65 -11.34 -9.44
CA ILE A 382 2.70 -11.34 -7.98
C ILE A 382 2.72 -9.89 -7.51
N TYR A 383 1.73 -9.52 -6.69
CA TYR A 383 1.69 -8.22 -6.04
C TYR A 383 2.51 -8.24 -4.77
N GLY A 384 3.25 -7.18 -4.51
CA GLY A 384 4.06 -7.05 -3.32
C GLY A 384 4.51 -5.60 -3.10
N CYS A 385 5.13 -5.33 -1.98
CA CYS A 385 5.60 -4.00 -1.61
C CYS A 385 6.87 -4.13 -0.78
N GLU A 386 7.87 -3.30 -1.06
CA GLU A 386 9.00 -3.14 -0.15
C GLU A 386 8.65 -2.11 0.91
N ALA A 387 8.40 -2.59 2.13
CA ALA A 387 8.00 -1.78 3.26
C ALA A 387 9.19 -1.15 3.99
N TYR A 388 9.01 0.05 4.51
CA TYR A 388 9.94 0.70 5.44
C TYR A 388 9.64 0.22 6.87
N PHE A 389 10.13 -0.96 7.18
CA PHE A 389 9.85 -1.69 8.41
C PHE A 389 10.51 -1.07 9.63
N VAL A 390 9.79 -0.99 10.74
CA VAL A 390 10.29 -0.56 12.05
C VAL A 390 9.81 -1.54 13.11
N ASP A 391 10.72 -2.03 13.95
CA ASP A 391 10.33 -2.84 15.09
C ASP A 391 9.88 -1.93 16.24
N ASP A 392 8.57 -1.80 16.39
CA ASP A 392 7.90 -1.06 17.46
C ASP A 392 7.52 -1.95 18.65
N MET A 393 7.75 -3.25 18.52
CA MET A 393 7.52 -4.25 19.58
C MET A 393 8.77 -4.43 20.46
N VAL A 394 9.51 -3.33 20.68
CA VAL A 394 10.70 -3.39 21.53
C VAL A 394 10.27 -3.69 22.96
N PRO A 395 10.66 -4.83 23.54
CA PRO A 395 10.28 -5.17 24.89
C PRO A 395 10.86 -4.16 25.89
N CYS A 396 10.09 -3.80 26.90
CA CYS A 396 10.60 -3.08 28.05
C CYS A 396 10.87 -4.03 29.23
N VAL A 397 10.30 -5.25 29.21
CA VAL A 397 10.55 -6.31 30.21
C VAL A 397 11.39 -7.41 29.58
N TYR A 398 12.48 -7.74 30.18
CA TYR A 398 13.45 -8.77 29.79
C TYR A 398 13.63 -9.79 30.90
N GLY A 399 13.71 -11.09 30.57
CA GLY A 399 13.85 -12.20 31.51
C GLY A 399 12.55 -13.01 31.59
N VAL A 400 12.52 -13.92 32.56
CA VAL A 400 11.45 -14.94 32.67
C VAL A 400 10.63 -14.88 33.95
N LYS A 401 11.08 -14.11 34.96
CA LYS A 401 10.37 -13.97 36.23
C LYS A 401 9.11 -13.12 36.02
N ASP A 402 8.00 -13.64 36.56
CA ASP A 402 6.71 -12.94 36.54
C ASP A 402 6.25 -12.67 37.99
N GLN A 403 5.58 -11.54 38.16
CA GLN A 403 4.96 -11.18 39.44
C GLN A 403 3.82 -10.17 39.18
N PRO A 404 2.88 -9.98 40.17
CA PRO A 404 1.91 -8.90 40.14
C PRO A 404 2.59 -7.53 40.16
N LEU A 405 1.91 -6.48 39.63
CA LEU A 405 2.46 -5.11 39.55
C LEU A 405 2.62 -4.46 40.94
N ASP A 406 1.90 -4.92 41.94
CA ASP A 406 2.03 -4.50 43.37
C ASP A 406 3.14 -5.21 44.11
N GLY A 407 3.93 -6.07 43.44
CA GLY A 407 5.08 -6.77 44.00
C GLY A 407 6.25 -5.84 44.32
N GLU A 408 7.31 -6.43 44.93
CA GLU A 408 8.54 -5.68 45.19
C GLU A 408 9.45 -5.62 43.99
N PHE A 409 10.06 -4.42 43.77
CA PHE A 409 11.02 -4.17 42.71
C PHE A 409 12.31 -3.57 43.27
N CYS A 410 13.44 -3.88 42.67
CA CYS A 410 14.71 -3.22 42.94
C CYS A 410 15.02 -2.23 41.79
N VAL A 411 14.84 -0.94 42.06
CA VAL A 411 15.18 0.12 41.11
C VAL A 411 16.62 0.51 41.31
N PHE A 412 17.41 0.58 40.26
CA PHE A 412 18.83 0.83 40.34
C PHE A 412 19.34 1.71 39.20
N ASP A 413 20.48 2.34 39.44
CA ASP A 413 21.25 3.13 38.50
C ASP A 413 22.75 2.91 38.76
N THR A 414 23.60 3.13 37.73
CA THR A 414 25.04 2.91 37.84
C THR A 414 25.83 4.07 37.26
N GLU A 415 26.89 4.49 37.97
CA GLU A 415 27.88 5.38 37.44
C GLU A 415 29.12 4.61 36.98
N THR A 416 29.79 5.10 35.92
CA THR A 416 30.87 4.37 35.25
C THR A 416 32.02 5.27 34.82
N THR A 417 33.21 4.66 34.56
CA THR A 417 34.39 5.39 34.03
C THR A 417 34.26 5.81 32.57
N GLY A 418 33.16 5.45 31.86
CA GLY A 418 32.93 5.77 30.46
C GLY A 418 31.77 4.97 29.85
N LEU A 419 31.66 4.92 28.51
CA LEU A 419 30.47 4.37 27.84
C LEU A 419 30.61 2.94 27.33
N ASP A 420 31.80 2.37 27.22
CA ASP A 420 32.04 1.03 26.66
C ASP A 420 32.30 -0.01 27.77
N PRO A 421 31.35 -0.88 28.10
CA PRO A 421 31.50 -1.88 29.16
C PRO A 421 32.63 -2.90 28.91
N GLY A 422 33.18 -2.98 27.70
CA GLY A 422 34.30 -3.84 27.35
C GLY A 422 35.64 -3.35 27.96
N VAL A 423 35.78 -2.05 28.16
CA VAL A 423 37.02 -1.39 28.61
C VAL A 423 36.82 -0.46 29.80
N GLU A 424 35.57 -0.19 30.20
CA GLU A 424 35.20 0.71 31.27
C GLU A 424 34.70 -0.08 32.52
N TYR A 425 34.65 0.56 33.68
CA TYR A 425 34.34 -0.05 34.96
C TYR A 425 33.25 0.74 35.69
N LEU A 426 32.55 0.07 36.62
CA LEU A 426 31.63 0.70 37.54
C LEU A 426 32.38 1.61 38.53
N THR A 427 31.75 2.72 38.93
CA THR A 427 32.27 3.67 39.94
C THR A 427 31.29 3.84 41.09
N GLU A 428 29.99 3.65 40.88
CA GLU A 428 28.95 3.68 41.91
C GLU A 428 27.80 2.76 41.48
N ILE A 429 27.13 2.13 42.48
CA ILE A 429 25.87 1.40 42.30
C ILE A 429 24.90 1.93 43.35
N GLY A 430 23.84 2.60 42.91
CA GLY A 430 22.73 3.03 43.73
C GLY A 430 21.48 2.22 43.46
N ALA A 431 20.73 1.84 44.49
CA ALA A 431 19.49 1.12 44.33
C ALA A 431 18.51 1.38 45.48
N VAL A 432 17.21 1.22 45.16
CA VAL A 432 16.14 1.29 46.15
C VAL A 432 15.17 0.12 45.95
N ILE A 433 14.60 -0.38 47.07
CA ILE A 433 13.50 -1.32 47.03
C ILE A 433 12.20 -0.54 47.10
N ILE A 434 11.32 -0.84 46.16
CA ILE A 434 9.94 -0.34 46.13
C ILE A 434 9.00 -1.44 46.59
N ARG A 435 8.09 -1.08 47.49
CA ARG A 435 7.00 -1.93 48.00
C ARG A 435 5.74 -1.07 48.10
N ASN A 436 4.62 -1.51 47.51
CA ASN A 436 3.35 -0.80 47.56
C ASN A 436 3.42 0.68 47.10
N GLY A 437 4.28 1.00 46.19
CA GLY A 437 4.45 2.36 45.64
C GLY A 437 5.35 3.28 46.46
N GLU A 438 6.00 2.78 47.52
CA GLU A 438 6.91 3.55 48.37
C GLU A 438 8.32 2.94 48.39
N VAL A 439 9.32 3.79 48.54
CA VAL A 439 10.71 3.38 48.77
C VAL A 439 10.82 2.91 50.23
N VAL A 440 11.23 1.67 50.43
CA VAL A 440 11.33 1.05 51.76
C VAL A 440 12.76 0.77 52.23
N GLU A 441 13.68 0.59 51.28
CA GLU A 441 15.10 0.30 51.59
C GLU A 441 15.97 0.97 50.53
N GLU A 442 17.16 1.42 50.89
CA GLU A 442 18.15 2.06 50.06
C GLU A 442 19.49 1.36 50.12
N PHE A 443 20.20 1.32 49.00
CA PHE A 443 21.54 0.77 48.86
C PHE A 443 22.37 1.75 48.05
N ASP A 444 23.55 2.10 48.55
CA ASP A 444 24.50 2.95 47.86
C ASP A 444 25.93 2.47 48.16
N THR A 445 26.72 2.29 47.09
CA THR A 445 28.12 1.91 47.26
C THR A 445 28.96 2.43 46.11
N PHE A 446 30.07 3.09 46.48
CA PHE A 446 31.13 3.32 45.51
C PHE A 446 31.81 2.01 45.13
N VAL A 447 32.36 1.97 43.94
CA VAL A 447 33.09 0.83 43.37
C VAL A 447 34.49 1.26 42.99
N LYS A 448 35.50 0.53 43.44
CA LYS A 448 36.89 0.76 43.03
C LYS A 448 37.09 0.32 41.59
N PRO A 449 37.22 1.25 40.62
CA PRO A 449 37.37 0.87 39.24
C PRO A 449 38.76 0.33 38.94
N GLY A 450 38.88 -0.51 37.90
CA GLY A 450 40.14 -1.07 37.44
C GLY A 450 41.09 -0.09 36.74
N LYS A 451 40.68 1.17 36.61
CA LYS A 451 41.43 2.27 36.00
C LYS A 451 41.05 3.62 36.64
N PRO A 452 41.90 4.67 36.52
CA PRO A 452 41.59 5.99 37.04
C PRO A 452 40.36 6.61 36.33
N ILE A 453 39.55 7.35 37.12
CA ILE A 453 38.44 8.17 36.63
C ILE A 453 39.04 9.41 35.96
N THR A 454 38.59 9.70 34.76
CA THR A 454 39.07 10.88 34.02
C THR A 454 38.41 12.17 34.51
N PRO A 455 39.07 13.34 34.37
CA PRO A 455 38.50 14.63 34.81
C PRO A 455 37.10 14.91 34.15
N LYS A 456 36.89 14.46 32.93
CA LYS A 456 35.60 14.61 32.22
C LYS A 456 34.47 13.80 32.88
N ILE A 457 34.79 12.61 33.38
CA ILE A 457 33.82 11.76 34.08
C ILE A 457 33.55 12.36 35.47
N THR A 458 34.59 12.80 36.19
CA THR A 458 34.41 13.49 37.46
C THR A 458 33.56 14.76 37.32
N GLU A 459 33.75 15.54 36.28
CA GLU A 459 32.88 16.69 35.99
C GLU A 459 31.42 16.31 35.76
N LEU A 460 31.15 15.12 35.13
CA LEU A 460 29.80 14.61 34.84
C LEU A 460 29.12 14.00 36.08
N THR A 461 29.84 13.14 36.83
CA THR A 461 29.26 12.32 37.90
C THR A 461 29.54 12.86 39.29
N GLY A 462 30.46 13.80 39.43
CA GLY A 462 30.96 14.28 40.70
C GLY A 462 31.89 13.31 41.44
N ILE A 463 32.09 12.08 40.90
CA ILE A 463 32.90 11.06 41.56
C ILE A 463 34.38 11.25 41.26
N THR A 464 35.21 11.35 42.33
CA THR A 464 36.64 11.52 42.20
C THR A 464 37.42 10.22 42.46
N ASN A 465 38.68 10.19 42.05
CA ASN A 465 39.56 9.04 42.34
C ASN A 465 39.76 8.81 43.84
N GLU A 466 39.72 9.88 44.62
CA GLU A 466 39.86 9.81 46.06
C GLU A 466 38.64 9.15 46.71
N MET A 467 37.45 9.43 46.23
CA MET A 467 36.20 8.84 46.76
C MET A 467 36.16 7.32 46.60
N VAL A 468 36.71 6.81 45.49
CA VAL A 468 36.71 5.37 45.17
C VAL A 468 37.98 4.63 45.62
N ALA A 469 38.97 5.34 46.18
CA ALA A 469 40.28 4.76 46.52
C ALA A 469 40.18 3.56 47.49
N ASP A 470 39.33 3.73 48.52
CA ASP A 470 39.08 2.71 49.58
C ASP A 470 37.74 1.99 49.38
N ALA A 471 37.06 2.18 48.25
CA ALA A 471 35.80 1.53 47.90
C ALA A 471 35.99 0.01 47.73
N PRO A 472 34.91 -0.78 47.87
CA PRO A 472 34.91 -2.21 47.58
C PRO A 472 35.36 -2.50 46.13
N SER A 473 35.94 -3.68 45.95
CA SER A 473 36.25 -4.14 44.57
C SER A 473 34.96 -4.28 43.75
N GLU A 474 35.08 -4.23 42.42
CA GLU A 474 33.93 -4.43 41.54
C GLU A 474 33.16 -5.74 41.83
N LYS A 475 33.90 -6.79 42.24
CA LYS A 475 33.32 -8.07 42.67
C LYS A 475 32.51 -7.94 43.94
N ASP A 476 33.12 -7.36 44.99
CA ASP A 476 32.48 -7.27 46.33
C ASP A 476 31.26 -6.33 46.29
N ALA A 477 31.36 -5.22 45.54
CA ALA A 477 30.25 -4.29 45.33
C ALA A 477 29.08 -4.95 44.56
N LEU A 478 29.40 -5.74 43.52
CA LEU A 478 28.40 -6.46 42.77
C LEU A 478 27.74 -7.56 43.60
N GLU A 479 28.47 -8.32 44.39
CA GLU A 479 27.94 -9.33 45.32
C GLU A 479 27.02 -8.69 46.37
N ALA A 480 27.41 -7.52 46.92
CA ALA A 480 26.60 -6.77 47.89
C ALA A 480 25.29 -6.25 47.22
N PHE A 481 25.38 -5.70 46.01
CA PHE A 481 24.19 -5.27 45.24
C PHE A 481 23.26 -6.44 44.98
N LEU A 482 23.79 -7.57 44.51
CA LEU A 482 22.97 -8.75 44.24
C LEU A 482 22.33 -9.34 45.50
N ALA A 483 23.00 -9.26 46.61
CA ALA A 483 22.44 -9.66 47.92
C ALA A 483 21.28 -8.71 48.33
N PHE A 484 21.43 -7.40 48.09
CA PHE A 484 20.38 -6.41 48.37
C PHE A 484 19.19 -6.60 47.41
N ALA A 485 19.43 -6.74 46.10
CA ALA A 485 18.39 -6.97 45.13
C ALA A 485 17.63 -8.28 45.34
N GLY A 486 18.32 -9.32 45.85
CA GLY A 486 17.76 -10.64 46.05
C GLY A 486 17.27 -11.26 44.75
N ASP A 487 16.06 -11.78 44.82
CA ASP A 487 15.41 -12.32 43.61
C ASP A 487 14.42 -11.34 42.95
N ARG A 488 14.41 -10.07 43.35
CA ARG A 488 13.50 -9.05 42.83
C ARG A 488 13.75 -8.74 41.35
N ILE A 489 12.70 -8.28 40.65
CA ILE A 489 12.83 -7.76 39.29
C ILE A 489 13.57 -6.43 39.38
N LEU A 490 14.62 -6.29 38.57
CA LEU A 490 15.41 -5.08 38.50
C LEU A 490 14.68 -4.04 37.61
N VAL A 491 14.81 -2.76 37.94
CA VAL A 491 14.21 -1.66 37.15
C VAL A 491 15.26 -0.58 36.96
N GLY A 492 15.39 -0.05 35.76
CA GLY A 492 16.31 1.04 35.49
C GLY A 492 15.89 1.85 34.25
N HIS A 493 16.53 3.01 34.06
CA HIS A 493 16.21 3.91 32.95
C HIS A 493 17.26 3.77 31.86
N ASN A 494 16.87 3.34 30.65
CA ASN A 494 17.78 2.93 29.58
C ASN A 494 18.69 1.74 29.98
N VAL A 495 18.23 0.99 30.91
CA VAL A 495 18.99 -0.07 31.59
C VAL A 495 19.42 -1.19 30.63
N HIS A 496 18.60 -1.50 29.62
CA HIS A 496 18.93 -2.51 28.62
C HIS A 496 20.17 -2.13 27.78
N ALA A 497 20.25 -0.87 27.39
CA ALA A 497 21.33 -0.38 26.54
C ALA A 497 22.59 0.01 27.33
N PHE A 498 22.49 0.30 28.62
CA PHE A 498 23.60 0.80 29.45
C PHE A 498 23.86 -0.06 30.66
N ASP A 499 23.17 0.11 31.75
CA ASP A 499 23.52 -0.46 33.08
C ASP A 499 23.63 -1.97 33.07
N MET A 500 22.70 -2.70 32.47
CA MET A 500 22.75 -4.16 32.36
C MET A 500 23.95 -4.66 31.56
N ARG A 501 24.47 -3.87 30.64
CA ARG A 501 25.70 -4.23 29.92
C ARG A 501 26.93 -4.10 30.83
N PHE A 502 26.98 -3.05 31.65
CA PHE A 502 28.05 -2.87 32.65
C PHE A 502 27.98 -3.92 33.74
N LEU A 503 26.80 -4.19 34.30
CA LEU A 503 26.62 -5.26 35.29
C LEU A 503 27.03 -6.63 34.74
N ARG A 504 26.68 -6.96 33.51
CA ARG A 504 27.08 -8.22 32.86
C ARG A 504 28.58 -8.28 32.60
N ALA A 505 29.22 -7.16 32.23
CA ALA A 505 30.64 -7.09 32.02
C ALA A 505 31.40 -7.27 33.37
N ALA A 506 30.93 -6.59 34.40
CA ALA A 506 31.46 -6.73 35.77
C ALA A 506 31.28 -8.17 36.31
N ALA A 507 30.12 -8.76 36.14
CA ALA A 507 29.82 -10.15 36.49
C ALA A 507 30.76 -11.14 35.78
N LYS A 508 30.97 -10.94 34.47
CA LYS A 508 31.90 -11.74 33.69
C LYS A 508 33.35 -11.63 34.17
N ARG A 509 33.82 -10.40 34.49
CA ARG A 509 35.16 -10.17 35.03
C ARG A 509 35.31 -10.81 36.41
N SER A 510 34.24 -10.79 37.21
CA SER A 510 34.20 -11.33 38.58
C SER A 510 33.87 -12.83 38.65
N GLY A 511 33.51 -13.49 37.53
CA GLY A 511 33.13 -14.90 37.54
C GLY A 511 31.72 -15.17 38.11
N ILE A 512 30.86 -14.15 38.17
CA ILE A 512 29.50 -14.23 38.75
C ILE A 512 28.52 -14.52 37.61
N LYS A 513 27.55 -15.42 37.83
CA LYS A 513 26.45 -15.66 36.90
C LYS A 513 25.35 -14.63 37.14
N LEU A 514 24.97 -13.87 36.12
CA LEU A 514 23.97 -12.82 36.17
C LEU A 514 22.93 -12.97 35.06
N GLU A 515 21.73 -13.39 35.40
CA GLU A 515 20.59 -13.57 34.49
C GLU A 515 19.29 -13.03 35.13
N PRO A 516 19.19 -11.75 35.50
CA PRO A 516 18.01 -11.22 36.15
C PRO A 516 16.90 -10.96 35.18
N THR A 517 15.66 -10.90 35.68
CA THR A 517 14.56 -10.24 34.99
C THR A 517 14.62 -8.74 35.31
N TYR A 518 14.47 -7.88 34.29
CA TYR A 518 14.55 -6.43 34.46
C TYR A 518 13.60 -5.68 33.54
N ILE A 519 13.25 -4.45 33.93
CA ILE A 519 12.35 -3.54 33.24
C ILE A 519 13.13 -2.28 32.84
N ASP A 520 13.00 -1.86 31.55
CA ASP A 520 13.56 -0.62 31.02
C ASP A 520 12.48 0.47 30.96
N THR A 521 12.56 1.42 31.90
CA THR A 521 11.57 2.50 32.00
C THR A 521 11.66 3.54 30.89
N LEU A 522 12.79 3.64 30.16
CA LEU A 522 12.89 4.51 28.98
C LEU A 522 11.96 4.02 27.89
N THR A 523 12.05 2.73 27.55
CA THR A 523 11.18 2.11 26.55
C THR A 523 9.71 2.17 26.98
N MET A 524 9.46 1.95 28.24
CA MET A 524 8.14 2.04 28.85
C MET A 524 7.56 3.46 28.74
N ALA A 525 8.31 4.49 29.11
CA ALA A 525 7.91 5.89 29.02
C ALA A 525 7.66 6.35 27.58
N GLN A 526 8.48 5.93 26.63
CA GLN A 526 8.31 6.22 25.19
C GLN A 526 6.99 5.71 24.64
N THR A 527 6.49 4.62 25.20
CA THR A 527 5.23 4.00 24.79
C THR A 527 4.03 4.62 25.52
N MET A 528 4.17 4.90 26.81
CA MET A 528 3.08 5.40 27.65
C MET A 528 2.82 6.90 27.45
N TYR A 529 3.88 7.70 27.25
CA TYR A 529 3.82 9.17 27.17
C TYR A 529 4.36 9.70 25.83
N PRO A 530 3.73 9.36 24.69
CA PRO A 530 4.23 9.75 23.36
C PRO A 530 4.19 11.27 23.19
N GLY A 531 5.22 11.82 22.52
CA GLY A 531 5.26 13.25 22.15
C GLY A 531 6.09 14.14 23.06
N LEU A 532 6.74 13.62 24.09
CA LEU A 532 7.71 14.39 24.88
C LEU A 532 8.91 14.80 23.98
N HIS A 533 9.49 15.97 24.23
CA HIS A 533 10.63 16.46 23.43
C HIS A 533 11.89 15.60 23.63
N ASN A 534 12.03 14.96 24.78
CA ASN A 534 12.96 13.87 25.09
C ASN A 534 12.43 13.04 26.26
N TYR A 535 13.06 11.89 26.51
CA TYR A 535 12.66 10.95 27.57
C TYR A 535 13.73 10.80 28.64
N LYS A 536 14.49 11.86 28.94
CA LYS A 536 15.37 11.88 30.12
C LYS A 536 14.53 11.81 31.37
N GLN A 537 15.07 11.18 32.43
CA GLN A 537 14.38 10.97 33.70
C GLN A 537 13.81 12.28 34.27
N GLY A 538 14.57 13.39 34.25
CA GLY A 538 14.10 14.71 34.69
C GLY A 538 12.94 15.27 33.84
N THR A 539 12.88 14.97 32.54
CA THR A 539 11.76 15.38 31.68
C THR A 539 10.49 14.60 32.02
N ILE A 540 10.61 13.29 32.25
CA ILE A 540 9.49 12.44 32.64
C ILE A 540 9.00 12.84 34.03
N ASN A 541 9.94 13.09 34.99
CA ASN A 541 9.62 13.53 36.34
C ASN A 541 8.79 14.83 36.32
N LYS A 542 9.18 15.80 35.48
CA LYS A 542 8.43 17.03 35.30
C LYS A 542 7.07 16.81 34.63
N HIS A 543 6.99 15.91 33.66
CA HIS A 543 5.71 15.59 32.98
C HIS A 543 4.70 14.96 33.92
N LEU A 544 5.18 14.13 34.86
CA LEU A 544 4.37 13.47 35.89
C LEU A 544 4.17 14.35 37.14
N GLU A 545 4.61 15.62 37.11
CA GLU A 545 4.49 16.57 38.25
C GLU A 545 5.08 16.05 39.56
N LEU A 546 6.13 15.24 39.47
CA LEU A 546 6.81 14.66 40.65
C LEU A 546 7.82 15.66 41.27
N PRO A 547 8.18 15.51 42.60
CA PRO A 547 9.16 16.36 43.26
C PRO A 547 10.49 16.40 42.51
N ALA A 548 11.11 17.59 42.49
CA ALA A 548 12.43 17.77 41.93
C ALA A 548 13.48 17.01 42.75
N TYR A 549 14.57 16.57 42.11
CA TYR A 549 15.68 15.84 42.71
C TYR A 549 17.01 16.33 42.10
N GLU A 550 18.11 16.08 42.79
CA GLU A 550 19.47 16.37 42.30
C GLU A 550 19.95 15.15 41.48
N ALA A 551 20.24 15.37 40.21
CA ALA A 551 20.69 14.32 39.29
C ALA A 551 22.19 14.03 39.42
N HIS A 552 22.63 12.88 38.93
CA HIS A 552 24.00 12.39 38.88
C HIS A 552 24.56 11.85 40.20
N ARG A 553 23.67 11.27 41.02
CA ARG A 553 23.97 10.39 42.14
C ARG A 553 23.12 9.16 42.04
N ALA A 554 23.75 7.98 41.94
CA ALA A 554 23.08 6.73 41.60
C ALA A 554 21.91 6.38 42.54
N CYS A 555 22.03 6.65 43.85
CA CYS A 555 20.96 6.40 44.81
C CYS A 555 19.78 7.40 44.64
N GLU A 556 20.05 8.68 44.48
CA GLU A 556 19.03 9.72 44.29
C GLU A 556 18.28 9.56 42.95
N ASP A 557 19.04 9.21 41.91
CA ASP A 557 18.47 8.89 40.58
C ASP A 557 17.58 7.64 40.65
N SER A 558 18.02 6.62 41.41
CA SER A 558 17.23 5.41 41.66
C SER A 558 15.94 5.70 42.41
N ALA A 559 15.99 6.54 43.46
CA ALA A 559 14.81 6.93 44.23
C ALA A 559 13.82 7.77 43.39
N ALA A 560 14.34 8.72 42.61
CA ALA A 560 13.51 9.49 41.67
C ALA A 560 12.87 8.61 40.58
N LEU A 561 13.65 7.67 40.01
CA LEU A 561 13.15 6.68 39.08
C LEU A 561 12.09 5.78 39.70
N GLY A 562 12.29 5.44 40.98
CA GLY A 562 11.31 4.67 41.73
C GLY A 562 9.94 5.33 41.77
N ARG A 563 9.89 6.62 42.06
CA ARG A 563 8.64 7.41 42.04
C ARG A 563 7.98 7.44 40.64
N ILE A 564 8.80 7.67 39.59
CA ILE A 564 8.34 7.62 38.20
C ILE A 564 7.74 6.25 37.89
N PHE A 565 8.44 5.18 38.25
CA PHE A 565 8.01 3.81 37.97
C PHE A 565 6.69 3.45 38.70
N CYS A 566 6.49 3.91 39.91
CA CYS A 566 5.23 3.74 40.66
C CYS A 566 4.04 4.37 39.93
N VAL A 567 4.19 5.58 39.36
CA VAL A 567 3.14 6.20 38.56
C VAL A 567 2.87 5.38 37.28
N MET A 568 3.94 4.91 36.60
CA MET A 568 3.78 4.05 35.42
C MET A 568 3.06 2.74 35.72
N LEU A 569 3.29 2.13 36.89
CA LEU A 569 2.57 0.93 37.30
C LEU A 569 1.09 1.19 37.55
N ASN A 570 0.73 2.35 38.13
CA ASN A 570 -0.66 2.75 38.34
C ASN A 570 -1.35 2.98 36.97
N ASP A 571 -0.70 3.70 36.06
CA ASP A 571 -1.24 3.92 34.69
C ASP A 571 -1.40 2.60 33.91
N LEU A 572 -0.56 1.60 34.17
CA LEU A 572 -0.69 0.25 33.61
C LEU A 572 -1.88 -0.51 34.20
N ALA A 573 -2.08 -0.37 35.51
CA ALA A 573 -3.20 -1.00 36.20
C ALA A 573 -4.54 -0.45 35.69
N GLU A 574 -4.62 0.85 35.38
CA GLU A 574 -5.79 1.47 34.72
C GLU A 574 -6.06 0.88 33.33
N LYS A 575 -5.04 0.36 32.67
CA LYS A 575 -5.14 -0.34 31.37
C LYS A 575 -5.35 -1.85 31.52
N GLU A 576 -5.76 -2.31 32.69
CA GLU A 576 -6.02 -3.72 33.02
C GLU A 576 -4.77 -4.64 32.92
N VAL A 577 -3.57 -4.10 32.90
CA VAL A 577 -2.32 -4.87 33.04
C VAL A 577 -2.14 -5.20 34.53
N THR A 578 -2.04 -6.47 34.87
CA THR A 578 -1.98 -6.91 36.27
C THR A 578 -0.65 -7.56 36.66
N LYS A 579 0.12 -7.99 35.65
CA LYS A 579 1.37 -8.73 35.87
C LYS A 579 2.49 -8.19 34.97
N VAL A 580 3.73 -8.39 35.42
CA VAL A 580 4.93 -7.98 34.67
C VAL A 580 5.02 -8.65 33.30
N SER A 581 4.64 -9.93 33.19
CA SER A 581 4.61 -10.63 31.88
C SER A 581 3.65 -10.03 30.86
N GLU A 582 2.65 -9.27 31.30
CA GLU A 582 1.65 -8.63 30.45
C GLU A 582 2.09 -7.24 29.95
N ILE A 583 3.12 -6.62 30.55
CA ILE A 583 3.53 -5.24 30.22
C ILE A 583 3.89 -5.10 28.75
N ASN A 584 4.73 -5.98 28.20
CA ASN A 584 5.17 -5.91 26.79
C ASN A 584 4.01 -5.99 25.78
N THR A 585 2.95 -6.71 26.10
CA THR A 585 1.76 -6.85 25.25
C THR A 585 0.70 -5.79 25.52
N GLY A 586 0.53 -5.39 26.77
CA GLY A 586 -0.47 -4.40 27.21
C GLY A 586 -0.12 -2.96 26.82
N LEU A 587 1.14 -2.64 26.65
CA LEU A 587 1.58 -1.31 26.24
C LEU A 587 1.35 -1.01 24.75
N GLY A 588 1.30 -2.03 23.89
CA GLY A 588 1.22 -1.85 22.44
C GLY A 588 2.54 -1.37 21.82
N GLY A 589 2.48 -0.91 20.58
CA GLY A 589 3.66 -0.47 19.82
C GLY A 589 4.20 0.90 20.26
N ASN A 590 5.51 1.03 20.33
CA ASN A 590 6.18 2.28 20.69
C ASN A 590 6.31 3.22 19.49
N ARG A 591 5.51 4.30 19.43
CA ARG A 591 5.51 5.27 18.31
C ARG A 591 6.80 6.08 18.17
N GLU A 592 7.59 6.27 19.24
CA GLU A 592 8.86 7.00 19.13
C GLU A 592 9.90 6.25 18.30
N VAL A 593 9.75 4.92 18.19
CA VAL A 593 10.58 4.08 17.34
C VAL A 593 10.44 4.46 15.86
N LEU A 594 9.32 5.05 15.44
CA LEU A 594 9.13 5.53 14.07
C LEU A 594 10.16 6.57 13.65
N LYS A 595 10.75 7.31 14.58
CA LYS A 595 11.81 8.30 14.33
C LYS A 595 13.19 7.65 14.15
N LYS A 596 13.35 6.38 14.54
CA LYS A 596 14.61 5.63 14.41
C LYS A 596 14.84 5.18 12.96
N LYS A 597 15.98 4.53 12.73
CA LYS A 597 16.35 3.91 11.46
C LYS A 597 15.34 2.81 11.11
N TYR A 598 14.93 2.76 9.87
CA TYR A 598 14.06 1.71 9.32
C TYR A 598 14.89 0.64 8.60
N TYR A 599 14.25 -0.47 8.35
CA TYR A 599 14.75 -1.57 7.54
C TYR A 599 13.86 -1.78 6.32
N HIS A 600 14.38 -2.42 5.29
CA HIS A 600 13.59 -2.90 4.18
C HIS A 600 13.00 -4.27 4.52
N LEU A 601 11.78 -4.51 4.08
CA LEU A 601 11.07 -5.78 4.24
C LEU A 601 10.15 -5.96 3.03
N ILE A 602 10.27 -7.09 2.31
CA ILE A 602 9.38 -7.38 1.20
C ILE A 602 8.13 -8.09 1.72
N ILE A 603 6.99 -7.56 1.33
CA ILE A 603 5.67 -8.17 1.53
C ILE A 603 5.20 -8.71 0.18
N LEU A 604 4.95 -10.02 0.08
CA LEU A 604 4.34 -10.64 -1.10
C LEU A 604 2.90 -11.03 -0.77
N VAL A 605 2.00 -10.77 -1.68
CA VAL A 605 0.58 -11.12 -1.55
C VAL A 605 0.35 -12.57 -1.96
N LYS A 606 -0.19 -13.38 -1.06
CA LYS A 606 -0.48 -14.78 -1.31
C LYS A 606 -1.84 -15.00 -1.96
N ASN A 607 -2.85 -14.23 -1.56
CA ASN A 607 -4.23 -14.34 -2.02
C ASN A 607 -4.96 -12.99 -1.95
N GLN A 608 -6.23 -12.93 -2.36
CA GLN A 608 -7.00 -11.69 -2.40
C GLN A 608 -7.17 -11.04 -1.02
N MET A 609 -7.25 -11.83 0.06
CA MET A 609 -7.28 -11.29 1.43
C MET A 609 -5.96 -10.59 1.78
N GLY A 610 -4.84 -11.20 1.40
CA GLY A 610 -3.51 -10.60 1.57
C GLY A 610 -3.38 -9.27 0.82
N LEU A 611 -3.95 -9.15 -0.39
CA LEU A 611 -3.96 -7.88 -1.11
C LEU A 611 -4.74 -6.79 -0.36
N LYS A 612 -5.93 -7.13 0.16
CA LYS A 612 -6.72 -6.21 1.01
C LYS A 612 -5.92 -5.79 2.25
N ASN A 613 -5.23 -6.72 2.88
CA ASN A 613 -4.39 -6.45 4.04
C ASN A 613 -3.18 -5.58 3.69
N LEU A 614 -2.53 -5.84 2.55
CA LEU A 614 -1.45 -4.97 2.06
C LEU A 614 -1.93 -3.54 1.82
N TYR A 615 -3.09 -3.34 1.21
CA TYR A 615 -3.67 -2.01 1.02
C TYR A 615 -3.93 -1.28 2.35
N LYS A 616 -4.41 -2.01 3.37
CA LYS A 616 -4.58 -1.45 4.72
C LYS A 616 -3.23 -1.05 5.33
N ILE A 617 -2.21 -1.91 5.24
CA ILE A 617 -0.87 -1.63 5.73
C ILE A 617 -0.30 -0.38 5.08
N VAL A 618 -0.36 -0.28 3.73
CA VAL A 618 0.14 0.88 2.99
C VAL A 618 -0.65 2.15 3.34
N SER A 619 -1.97 2.06 3.46
CA SER A 619 -2.82 3.19 3.86
C SER A 619 -2.49 3.69 5.25
N GLU A 620 -2.44 2.79 6.24
CA GLU A 620 -2.07 3.12 7.62
C GLU A 620 -0.65 3.70 7.72
N ALA A 621 0.31 3.14 6.96
CA ALA A 621 1.68 3.64 6.92
C ALA A 621 1.76 5.10 6.43
N HIS A 622 0.92 5.49 5.48
CA HIS A 622 0.86 6.86 4.96
C HIS A 622 0.08 7.81 5.86
N VAL A 623 -1.03 7.37 6.43
CA VAL A 623 -1.92 8.24 7.22
C VAL A 623 -1.44 8.38 8.66
N ASN A 624 -1.07 7.25 9.32
CA ASN A 624 -0.84 7.21 10.76
C ASN A 624 0.63 7.06 11.15
N TYR A 625 1.49 6.54 10.25
CA TYR A 625 2.87 6.19 10.58
C TYR A 625 3.90 6.84 9.64
N PHE A 626 3.55 7.94 9.00
CA PHE A 626 4.46 8.64 8.09
C PHE A 626 5.50 9.47 8.86
N PHE A 627 6.78 9.15 8.67
CA PHE A 627 7.89 9.99 9.10
C PHE A 627 8.98 9.97 8.03
N LYS A 628 9.02 11.01 7.17
CA LYS A 628 9.86 11.12 5.96
C LYS A 628 9.57 10.05 4.89
N LYS A 629 9.16 8.86 5.30
CA LYS A 629 8.75 7.70 4.51
C LYS A 629 7.55 7.03 5.21
N PRO A 630 6.69 6.30 4.50
CA PRO A 630 5.59 5.56 5.12
C PRO A 630 6.15 4.36 5.91
N ARG A 631 6.23 4.49 7.23
CA ARG A 631 6.76 3.46 8.11
C ARG A 631 5.74 2.34 8.32
N VAL A 632 6.21 1.12 8.34
CA VAL A 632 5.39 -0.05 8.65
C VAL A 632 5.86 -0.64 9.99
N PRO A 633 5.16 -0.35 11.09
CA PRO A 633 5.45 -0.95 12.38
C PRO A 633 5.22 -2.47 12.39
N ARG A 634 6.02 -3.21 13.16
CA ARG A 634 5.82 -4.66 13.35
C ARG A 634 4.43 -4.98 13.88
N SER A 635 3.91 -4.18 14.81
CA SER A 635 2.55 -4.31 15.35
C SER A 635 1.48 -4.23 14.27
N LEU A 636 1.59 -3.25 13.36
CA LEU A 636 0.70 -3.10 12.21
C LEU A 636 0.77 -4.30 11.27
N LEU A 637 2.00 -4.75 10.96
CA LEU A 637 2.25 -5.88 10.09
C LEU A 637 1.68 -7.18 10.68
N ASN A 638 1.84 -7.39 11.98
CA ASN A 638 1.26 -8.54 12.69
C ASN A 638 -0.27 -8.51 12.66
N LYS A 639 -0.88 -7.32 12.79
CA LYS A 639 -2.35 -7.14 12.72
C LYS A 639 -2.94 -7.57 11.39
N TYR A 640 -2.24 -7.34 10.29
CA TYR A 640 -2.72 -7.63 8.94
C TYR A 640 -1.91 -8.73 8.24
N ARG A 641 -1.37 -9.69 9.01
CA ARG A 641 -0.45 -10.74 8.54
C ARG A 641 -1.07 -11.75 7.58
N ASP A 642 -2.38 -11.97 7.68
CA ASP A 642 -3.09 -13.02 6.94
C ASP A 642 -3.03 -12.80 5.43
N GLY A 643 -2.70 -13.88 4.70
CA GLY A 643 -2.57 -13.86 3.25
C GLY A 643 -1.31 -13.17 2.72
N LEU A 644 -0.31 -12.89 3.57
CA LEU A 644 0.96 -12.27 3.22
C LEU A 644 2.13 -13.22 3.49
N LEU A 645 3.17 -13.11 2.67
CA LEU A 645 4.47 -13.73 2.86
C LEU A 645 5.51 -12.61 3.03
N LEU A 646 6.37 -12.72 4.06
CA LEU A 646 7.41 -11.74 4.33
C LEU A 646 8.77 -12.28 3.98
N THR A 647 9.60 -11.48 3.28
CA THR A 647 11.02 -11.78 3.07
C THR A 647 11.92 -10.85 3.84
N SER A 648 13.15 -11.29 4.09
CA SER A 648 14.15 -10.51 4.81
C SER A 648 14.74 -9.34 4.01
N ALA A 649 14.28 -9.15 2.77
CA ALA A 649 14.71 -8.13 1.82
C ALA A 649 16.21 -8.09 1.51
N CYS A 650 16.69 -6.92 1.03
CA CYS A 650 18.05 -6.66 0.59
C CYS A 650 19.04 -6.42 1.76
N GLU A 651 20.21 -5.84 1.46
CA GLU A 651 21.21 -5.46 2.46
C GLU A 651 20.72 -4.37 3.44
N ALA A 652 19.64 -3.65 3.08
CA ALA A 652 18.99 -2.69 3.96
C ALA A 652 17.97 -3.35 4.91
N GLY A 653 17.75 -4.65 4.78
CA GLY A 653 16.88 -5.44 5.65
C GLY A 653 17.46 -5.63 7.06
N GLU A 654 16.59 -5.91 8.03
CA GLU A 654 16.95 -6.11 9.43
C GLU A 654 17.98 -7.25 9.59
N LEU A 655 17.72 -8.40 8.97
CA LEU A 655 18.57 -9.58 9.11
C LEU A 655 19.97 -9.35 8.53
N TYR A 656 20.06 -8.82 7.32
CA TYR A 656 21.33 -8.61 6.67
C TYR A 656 22.20 -7.58 7.41
N ARG A 657 21.59 -6.49 7.88
CA ARG A 657 22.29 -5.49 8.72
C ARG A 657 22.78 -6.07 10.04
N ALA A 658 21.96 -6.90 10.70
CA ALA A 658 22.40 -7.57 11.93
C ALA A 658 23.60 -8.50 11.67
N ILE A 659 23.66 -9.16 10.52
CA ILE A 659 24.83 -9.98 10.11
C ILE A 659 26.08 -9.08 9.91
N VAL A 660 25.95 -7.97 9.20
CA VAL A 660 27.04 -7.00 8.97
C VAL A 660 27.53 -6.41 10.27
N ASP A 661 26.64 -6.11 11.21
CA ASP A 661 26.95 -5.55 12.53
C ASP A 661 27.54 -6.60 13.52
N GLY A 662 27.70 -7.87 13.08
CA GLY A 662 28.34 -8.92 13.87
C GLY A 662 27.48 -9.48 15.00
N THR A 663 26.16 -9.40 14.88
CA THR A 663 25.19 -9.97 15.84
C THR A 663 25.40 -11.47 16.01
N SER A 664 25.24 -11.99 17.22
CA SER A 664 25.43 -13.42 17.52
C SER A 664 24.48 -14.29 16.70
N TYR A 665 24.94 -15.51 16.36
CA TYR A 665 24.15 -16.41 15.52
C TYR A 665 22.79 -16.77 16.12
N GLU A 666 22.71 -16.91 17.45
CA GLU A 666 21.44 -17.18 18.17
C GLU A 666 20.45 -16.00 18.08
N GLU A 667 20.94 -14.75 18.13
CA GLU A 667 20.09 -13.59 17.91
C GLU A 667 19.67 -13.46 16.42
N LEU A 668 20.57 -13.79 15.50
CA LEU A 668 20.24 -13.86 14.06
C LEU A 668 19.11 -14.88 13.79
N LYS A 669 19.11 -16.02 14.49
CA LYS A 669 18.00 -16.99 14.41
C LYS A 669 16.67 -16.40 14.86
N LYS A 670 16.65 -15.62 15.94
CA LYS A 670 15.44 -14.96 16.43
C LYS A 670 14.91 -13.94 15.40
N ILE A 671 15.80 -13.14 14.82
CA ILE A 671 15.44 -12.18 13.77
C ILE A 671 14.89 -12.94 12.54
N ALA A 672 15.63 -13.94 12.05
CA ALA A 672 15.25 -14.73 10.86
C ALA A 672 13.95 -15.51 11.07
N ALA A 673 13.61 -15.89 12.31
CA ALA A 673 12.38 -16.60 12.64
C ALA A 673 11.10 -15.80 12.30
N TYR A 674 11.17 -14.48 12.27
CA TYR A 674 10.04 -13.61 11.95
C TYR A 674 9.60 -13.69 10.47
N TYR A 675 10.55 -13.89 9.56
CA TYR A 675 10.32 -13.93 8.11
C TYR A 675 9.87 -15.33 7.65
N ASP A 676 9.05 -15.39 6.61
CA ASP A 676 8.68 -16.67 5.96
C ASP A 676 9.77 -17.13 5.00
N ILE A 677 10.48 -16.19 4.40
CA ILE A 677 11.45 -16.37 3.33
C ILE A 677 12.69 -15.54 3.66
N LEU A 678 13.86 -16.12 3.48
CA LEU A 678 15.11 -15.37 3.59
C LEU A 678 15.66 -15.04 2.20
N GLU A 679 16.31 -13.89 2.07
CA GLU A 679 16.74 -13.35 0.78
C GLU A 679 18.23 -13.12 0.74
N ILE A 680 18.86 -13.47 -0.38
CA ILE A 680 20.24 -13.15 -0.73
C ILE A 680 20.30 -12.49 -2.11
N GLN A 681 21.32 -11.68 -2.34
CA GLN A 681 21.48 -10.91 -3.57
C GLN A 681 22.85 -11.15 -4.22
N PRO A 682 22.99 -10.83 -5.53
CA PRO A 682 24.27 -10.82 -6.23
C PRO A 682 25.31 -9.97 -5.50
N LEU A 683 26.58 -10.40 -5.54
CA LEU A 683 27.67 -9.67 -4.89
C LEU A 683 27.79 -8.22 -5.38
N GLY A 684 27.52 -8.00 -6.69
CA GLY A 684 27.57 -6.68 -7.30
C GLY A 684 26.57 -5.67 -6.71
N ASN A 685 25.42 -6.13 -6.17
CA ASN A 685 24.45 -5.27 -5.51
C ASN A 685 25.04 -4.64 -4.24
N ASN A 686 25.95 -5.37 -3.56
CA ASN A 686 26.56 -5.00 -2.27
C ASN A 686 28.03 -4.57 -2.41
N ALA A 687 28.56 -4.42 -3.62
CA ALA A 687 29.96 -4.07 -3.86
C ALA A 687 30.36 -2.72 -3.23
N TYR A 688 29.40 -1.81 -3.05
CA TYR A 688 29.62 -0.54 -2.38
C TYR A 688 30.11 -0.71 -0.93
N MET A 689 29.79 -1.80 -0.25
CA MET A 689 30.25 -2.05 1.12
C MET A 689 31.78 -2.19 1.20
N VAL A 690 32.38 -2.83 0.18
CA VAL A 690 33.85 -2.94 0.07
C VAL A 690 34.45 -1.61 -0.37
N ARG A 691 33.86 -0.97 -1.41
CA ARG A 691 34.30 0.33 -1.92
C ARG A 691 34.34 1.40 -0.81
N ASP A 692 33.32 1.44 0.04
CA ASP A 692 33.13 2.43 1.10
C ASP A 692 33.79 2.01 2.43
N GLY A 693 34.53 0.89 2.45
CA GLY A 693 35.25 0.39 3.62
C GLY A 693 34.37 -0.11 4.78
N LYS A 694 33.10 -0.44 4.51
CA LYS A 694 32.18 -1.02 5.50
C LYS A 694 32.51 -2.48 5.80
N VAL A 695 33.06 -3.18 4.80
CA VAL A 695 33.60 -4.55 4.91
C VAL A 695 34.94 -4.60 4.19
N ASP A 696 35.80 -5.52 4.58
CA ASP A 696 37.18 -5.62 4.14
C ASP A 696 37.34 -6.27 2.75
N SER A 697 36.37 -7.10 2.33
CA SER A 697 36.53 -7.88 1.10
C SER A 697 35.19 -8.40 0.54
N GLU A 698 35.20 -8.76 -0.75
CA GLU A 698 34.11 -9.47 -1.41
C GLU A 698 33.84 -10.84 -0.75
N GLU A 699 34.88 -11.51 -0.26
CA GLU A 699 34.73 -12.80 0.43
C GLU A 699 33.84 -12.66 1.68
N ARG A 700 33.92 -11.53 2.37
CA ARG A 700 33.05 -11.24 3.50
C ARG A 700 31.57 -11.13 3.10
N ILE A 701 31.28 -10.55 1.93
CA ILE A 701 29.90 -10.52 1.38
C ILE A 701 29.42 -11.93 1.07
N LYS A 702 30.30 -12.80 0.53
CA LYS A 702 29.96 -14.21 0.30
C LYS A 702 29.66 -14.96 1.61
N GLU A 703 30.41 -14.66 2.68
CA GLU A 703 30.15 -15.22 4.01
C GLU A 703 28.79 -14.78 4.56
N PHE A 704 28.39 -13.53 4.35
CA PHE A 704 27.07 -13.04 4.75
C PHE A 704 25.96 -13.82 4.04
N ASN A 705 26.06 -14.01 2.73
CA ASN A 705 25.11 -14.82 1.98
C ASN A 705 25.07 -16.28 2.44
N ARG A 706 26.24 -16.89 2.74
CA ARG A 706 26.33 -18.25 3.31
C ARG A 706 25.67 -18.33 4.70
N THR A 707 25.81 -17.26 5.50
CA THR A 707 25.17 -17.18 6.83
C THR A 707 23.64 -17.15 6.68
N VAL A 708 23.08 -16.38 5.75
CA VAL A 708 21.64 -16.38 5.46
C VAL A 708 21.17 -17.77 4.99
N ILE A 709 21.94 -18.44 4.12
CA ILE A 709 21.59 -19.80 3.67
C ILE A 709 21.57 -20.77 4.86
N LYS A 710 22.57 -20.73 5.72
CA LYS A 710 22.66 -21.57 6.92
C LYS A 710 21.50 -21.32 7.87
N LEU A 711 21.10 -20.05 8.08
CA LEU A 711 19.92 -19.70 8.90
C LEU A 711 18.63 -20.30 8.28
N GLY A 712 18.50 -20.25 6.95
CA GLY A 712 17.38 -20.88 6.25
C GLY A 712 17.33 -22.39 6.44
N GLU A 713 18.48 -23.07 6.38
CA GLU A 713 18.58 -24.49 6.63
C GLU A 713 18.22 -24.86 8.07
N ASP A 714 18.81 -24.16 9.05
CA ASP A 714 18.56 -24.40 10.47
C ASP A 714 17.08 -24.12 10.89
N LEU A 715 16.44 -23.14 10.26
CA LEU A 715 15.05 -22.75 10.54
C LEU A 715 14.03 -23.39 9.56
N HIS A 716 14.48 -24.25 8.64
CA HIS A 716 13.65 -24.86 7.61
C HIS A 716 12.88 -23.85 6.76
N LYS A 717 13.49 -22.68 6.49
CA LYS A 717 12.91 -21.61 5.68
C LYS A 717 13.53 -21.57 4.29
N PRO A 718 12.73 -21.32 3.23
CA PRO A 718 13.27 -21.16 1.89
C PRO A 718 14.15 -19.92 1.82
N VAL A 719 15.34 -20.06 1.20
CA VAL A 719 16.20 -18.94 0.83
C VAL A 719 16.05 -18.70 -0.66
N ILE A 720 15.83 -17.47 -1.06
CA ILE A 720 15.69 -17.05 -2.47
C ILE A 720 16.78 -16.08 -2.86
N ALA A 721 17.19 -16.15 -4.12
CA ALA A 721 18.10 -15.19 -4.74
C ALA A 721 17.28 -14.21 -5.60
N THR A 722 17.31 -12.92 -5.26
CA THR A 722 16.61 -11.85 -5.97
C THR A 722 17.57 -10.87 -6.62
N GLY A 723 17.10 -10.17 -7.65
CA GLY A 723 17.91 -9.19 -8.38
C GLY A 723 17.88 -7.81 -7.78
N ASP A 724 16.89 -7.50 -6.97
CA ASP A 724 16.61 -6.11 -6.52
C ASP A 724 16.55 -5.17 -7.73
N VAL A 725 15.69 -5.56 -8.67
CA VAL A 725 15.67 -4.97 -10.01
C VAL A 725 15.15 -3.54 -9.97
N HIS A 726 15.93 -2.58 -10.47
CA HIS A 726 15.53 -1.16 -10.57
C HIS A 726 15.44 -0.67 -12.02
N PHE A 727 16.05 -1.37 -12.96
CA PHE A 727 16.01 -1.06 -14.40
C PHE A 727 16.02 -2.32 -15.25
N THR A 728 15.63 -2.16 -16.51
CA THR A 728 15.35 -3.30 -17.40
C THR A 728 16.60 -3.89 -18.02
N GLU A 729 17.39 -3.06 -18.68
CA GLU A 729 18.61 -3.45 -19.40
C GLU A 729 19.85 -2.90 -18.68
N PRO A 730 21.01 -3.53 -18.80
CA PRO A 730 22.25 -3.05 -18.15
C PRO A 730 22.58 -1.59 -18.45
N GLU A 731 22.27 -1.15 -19.68
CA GLU A 731 22.50 0.21 -20.16
C GLU A 731 21.63 1.26 -19.47
N ASP A 732 20.47 0.86 -18.95
CA ASP A 732 19.52 1.76 -18.27
C ASP A 732 20.07 2.30 -16.93
N ALA A 733 21.19 1.76 -16.44
CA ALA A 733 21.85 2.24 -15.22
C ALA A 733 22.10 3.75 -15.24
N ILE A 734 22.37 4.32 -16.43
CA ILE A 734 22.59 5.76 -16.59
C ILE A 734 21.36 6.60 -16.22
N TYR A 735 20.16 6.10 -16.55
CA TYR A 735 18.92 6.82 -16.21
C TYR A 735 18.69 6.83 -14.70
N ARG A 736 18.97 5.71 -14.02
CA ARG A 736 18.92 5.67 -12.56
C ARG A 736 19.95 6.61 -11.92
N ALA A 737 21.17 6.68 -12.49
CA ALA A 737 22.18 7.64 -12.05
C ALA A 737 21.67 9.07 -12.11
N VAL A 738 21.01 9.47 -13.20
CA VAL A 738 20.39 10.81 -13.35
C VAL A 738 19.31 11.05 -12.28
N LEU A 739 18.44 10.07 -12.03
CA LEU A 739 17.41 10.19 -11.01
C LEU A 739 18.02 10.37 -9.61
N GLN A 740 19.02 9.57 -9.26
CA GLN A 740 19.70 9.65 -7.98
C GLN A 740 20.52 10.92 -7.80
N ALA A 741 21.19 11.39 -8.84
CA ALA A 741 21.89 12.68 -8.83
C ALA A 741 20.88 13.83 -8.58
N GLY A 742 19.71 13.80 -9.21
CA GLY A 742 18.62 14.73 -8.96
C GLY A 742 18.11 14.73 -7.52
N ASN A 743 18.23 13.60 -6.82
CA ASN A 743 17.93 13.46 -5.39
C ASN A 743 19.07 13.83 -4.45
N GLY A 744 20.23 14.27 -5.00
CA GLY A 744 21.38 14.71 -4.24
C GLY A 744 22.30 13.58 -3.75
N PHE A 745 22.20 12.36 -4.32
CA PHE A 745 23.15 11.28 -4.03
C PHE A 745 24.52 11.60 -4.66
N LYS A 746 25.54 11.62 -3.83
CA LYS A 746 26.93 12.00 -4.25
C LYS A 746 27.62 10.90 -5.06
N ASP A 747 27.19 9.66 -4.92
CA ASP A 747 27.75 8.47 -5.57
C ASP A 747 26.86 7.93 -6.70
N ALA A 748 25.97 8.77 -7.21
CA ALA A 748 25.02 8.41 -8.26
C ALA A 748 25.67 7.79 -9.52
N ASP A 749 26.90 8.16 -9.85
CA ASP A 749 27.64 7.58 -10.97
C ASP A 749 28.10 6.14 -10.75
N ASN A 750 28.11 5.65 -9.51
CA ASN A 750 28.55 4.30 -9.15
C ASN A 750 27.35 3.35 -9.01
N GLN A 751 26.63 3.15 -10.10
CA GLN A 751 25.42 2.32 -10.09
C GLN A 751 25.72 0.84 -9.85
N PRO A 752 25.04 0.19 -8.88
CA PRO A 752 25.03 -1.25 -8.77
C PRO A 752 24.27 -1.87 -9.97
N PRO A 753 24.61 -3.12 -10.39
CA PRO A 753 24.03 -3.74 -11.58
C PRO A 753 22.61 -4.30 -11.30
N LEU A 754 21.64 -3.45 -11.01
CA LEU A 754 20.28 -3.81 -10.62
C LEU A 754 19.33 -4.01 -11.83
N PHE A 755 19.85 -4.57 -12.92
CA PHE A 755 19.05 -4.87 -14.11
C PHE A 755 18.29 -6.19 -14.01
N PHE A 756 17.24 -6.34 -14.82
CA PHE A 756 16.48 -7.59 -14.90
C PHE A 756 17.31 -8.70 -15.53
N ARG A 757 17.76 -9.67 -14.72
CA ARG A 757 18.69 -10.75 -15.12
C ARG A 757 17.94 -11.96 -15.68
N THR A 758 18.50 -12.60 -16.71
CA THR A 758 18.12 -13.95 -17.13
C THR A 758 18.47 -14.96 -16.04
N THR A 759 17.96 -16.17 -16.17
CA THR A 759 18.33 -17.28 -15.25
C THR A 759 19.83 -17.59 -15.27
N GLN A 760 20.45 -17.58 -16.47
CA GLN A 760 21.89 -17.78 -16.59
C GLN A 760 22.70 -16.65 -15.95
N ASP A 761 22.30 -15.39 -16.20
CA ASP A 761 22.94 -14.23 -15.58
C ASP A 761 22.91 -14.36 -14.06
N MET A 762 21.74 -14.77 -13.52
CA MET A 762 21.57 -14.88 -12.08
C MET A 762 22.37 -16.05 -11.49
N LEU A 763 22.37 -17.22 -12.13
CA LEU A 763 23.17 -18.36 -11.69
C LEU A 763 24.68 -18.05 -11.69
N ALA A 764 25.14 -17.26 -12.66
CA ALA A 764 26.54 -16.83 -12.76
C ALA A 764 26.95 -15.94 -11.57
N GLN A 765 26.03 -15.23 -10.90
CA GLN A 765 26.33 -14.39 -9.74
C GLN A 765 26.64 -15.22 -8.47
N PHE A 766 26.16 -16.46 -8.41
CA PHE A 766 26.32 -17.35 -7.26
C PHE A 766 27.34 -18.47 -7.50
N TYR A 767 28.37 -18.20 -8.33
CA TYR A 767 29.45 -19.15 -8.69
C TYR A 767 30.20 -19.71 -7.48
N TYR A 768 30.17 -18.99 -6.34
CA TYR A 768 30.86 -19.36 -5.09
C TYR A 768 30.06 -20.36 -4.23
N LEU A 769 28.86 -20.71 -4.64
CA LEU A 769 28.04 -21.75 -4.03
C LEU A 769 28.17 -23.08 -4.79
N PRO A 770 27.90 -24.22 -4.14
CA PRO A 770 27.67 -25.47 -4.85
C PRO A 770 26.57 -25.32 -5.91
N LYS A 771 26.73 -25.92 -7.09
CA LYS A 771 25.81 -25.76 -8.23
C LYS A 771 24.37 -26.07 -7.86
N GLU A 772 24.15 -27.13 -7.07
CA GLU A 772 22.83 -27.55 -6.61
C GLU A 772 22.21 -26.51 -5.69
N LYS A 773 23.00 -25.88 -4.80
CA LYS A 773 22.55 -24.81 -3.90
C LYS A 773 22.27 -23.52 -4.66
N ALA A 774 23.14 -23.13 -5.59
CA ALA A 774 22.89 -21.98 -6.47
C ALA A 774 21.57 -22.16 -7.26
N TYR A 775 21.36 -23.36 -7.82
CA TYR A 775 20.11 -23.69 -8.54
C TYR A 775 18.89 -23.70 -7.61
N GLU A 776 19.04 -24.19 -6.38
CA GLU A 776 17.99 -24.17 -5.37
C GLU A 776 17.51 -22.74 -5.08
N VAL A 777 18.44 -21.83 -4.74
CA VAL A 777 18.09 -20.46 -4.32
C VAL A 777 17.68 -19.57 -5.51
N VAL A 778 18.21 -19.81 -6.72
CA VAL A 778 17.93 -18.99 -7.91
C VAL A 778 16.67 -19.45 -8.65
N VAL A 779 16.42 -20.76 -8.73
CA VAL A 779 15.37 -21.33 -9.59
C VAL A 779 14.30 -22.02 -8.76
N LYS A 780 14.65 -23.06 -7.97
CA LYS A 780 13.66 -23.91 -7.30
C LYS A 780 12.84 -23.16 -6.26
N ASN A 781 13.50 -22.47 -5.33
CA ASN A 781 12.80 -21.79 -4.23
C ASN A 781 11.93 -20.61 -4.73
N PRO A 782 12.38 -19.70 -5.62
CA PRO A 782 11.50 -18.66 -6.16
C PRO A 782 10.27 -19.23 -6.89
N ARG A 783 10.43 -20.30 -7.65
CA ARG A 783 9.31 -21.01 -8.30
C ARG A 783 8.34 -21.63 -7.28
N LYS A 784 8.90 -22.25 -6.21
CA LYS A 784 8.08 -22.78 -5.11
C LYS A 784 7.27 -21.70 -4.42
N ILE A 785 7.85 -20.53 -4.17
CA ILE A 785 7.13 -19.39 -3.60
C ILE A 785 6.04 -18.91 -4.56
N ALA A 786 6.35 -18.75 -5.85
CA ALA A 786 5.36 -18.37 -6.85
C ALA A 786 4.20 -19.37 -6.94
N ALA A 787 4.45 -20.68 -6.75
CA ALA A 787 3.43 -21.71 -6.73
C ALA A 787 2.51 -21.63 -5.49
N MET A 788 2.96 -21.04 -4.37
CA MET A 788 2.17 -20.85 -3.16
C MET A 788 1.18 -19.68 -3.26
N ILE A 789 1.30 -18.85 -4.29
CA ILE A 789 0.52 -17.63 -4.51
C ILE A 789 -0.62 -17.93 -5.49
N ASP A 790 -1.82 -17.48 -5.16
CA ASP A 790 -3.01 -17.68 -5.99
C ASP A 790 -2.88 -16.92 -7.31
N ASN A 791 -3.34 -17.55 -8.41
CA ASN A 791 -3.27 -16.94 -9.75
C ASN A 791 -4.36 -15.88 -9.98
N ASN A 792 -5.41 -15.87 -9.18
CA ASN A 792 -6.60 -15.04 -9.38
C ASN A 792 -6.57 -13.73 -8.57
N VAL A 793 -5.43 -13.36 -7.98
CA VAL A 793 -5.32 -12.10 -7.25
C VAL A 793 -5.38 -10.94 -8.22
N ARG A 794 -6.29 -9.99 -7.99
CA ARG A 794 -6.46 -8.80 -8.83
C ARG A 794 -6.36 -7.52 -8.03
N ALA A 795 -5.54 -6.60 -8.50
CA ALA A 795 -5.36 -5.28 -7.87
C ALA A 795 -6.65 -4.45 -7.90
N ILE A 796 -7.38 -4.50 -9.01
CA ILE A 796 -8.67 -3.82 -9.20
C ILE A 796 -9.68 -4.88 -9.64
N PRO A 797 -10.79 -5.03 -8.92
CA PRO A 797 -11.87 -5.92 -9.35
C PRO A 797 -12.42 -5.54 -10.72
N ARG A 798 -12.94 -6.53 -11.46
CA ARG A 798 -13.62 -6.28 -12.75
C ARG A 798 -15.03 -5.75 -12.49
N GLY A 799 -15.48 -4.83 -13.33
CA GLY A 799 -16.83 -4.27 -13.31
C GLY A 799 -16.90 -2.88 -12.68
N THR A 800 -18.11 -2.37 -12.57
CA THR A 800 -18.44 -1.09 -11.96
C THR A 800 -19.03 -1.31 -10.56
N TYR A 801 -18.61 -0.51 -9.60
CA TYR A 801 -19.02 -0.62 -8.21
C TYR A 801 -19.68 0.70 -7.77
N PRO A 802 -20.93 0.99 -8.24
CA PRO A 802 -21.63 2.16 -7.78
C PRO A 802 -21.88 2.04 -6.27
N PRO A 803 -21.78 3.14 -5.50
CA PRO A 803 -22.14 3.13 -4.10
C PRO A 803 -23.61 2.78 -3.94
N SER A 804 -24.00 2.25 -2.78
CA SER A 804 -25.41 2.00 -2.44
C SER A 804 -25.92 3.10 -1.51
N ILE A 805 -27.04 3.70 -1.87
CA ILE A 805 -27.82 4.61 -1.01
C ILE A 805 -29.23 4.06 -0.94
N GLU A 806 -29.68 3.75 0.27
CA GLU A 806 -31.02 3.23 0.49
C GLU A 806 -32.08 4.22 -0.01
N GLY A 807 -33.05 3.73 -0.80
CA GLY A 807 -34.10 4.55 -1.36
C GLY A 807 -33.65 5.58 -2.40
N ALA A 808 -32.45 5.49 -2.96
CA ALA A 808 -31.93 6.48 -3.92
C ALA A 808 -32.85 6.70 -5.12
N GLU A 809 -33.43 5.62 -5.66
CA GLU A 809 -34.36 5.70 -6.78
C GLU A 809 -35.62 6.51 -6.42
N GLN A 810 -36.18 6.23 -5.25
CA GLN A 810 -37.38 6.96 -4.77
C GLN A 810 -37.02 8.42 -4.46
N GLN A 811 -35.88 8.69 -3.80
CA GLN A 811 -35.45 10.05 -3.54
C GLN A 811 -35.28 10.87 -4.82
N LEU A 812 -34.69 10.28 -5.87
CA LEU A 812 -34.51 10.95 -7.14
C LEU A 812 -35.86 11.24 -7.82
N ARG A 813 -36.76 10.24 -7.85
CA ARG A 813 -38.11 10.40 -8.40
C ARG A 813 -38.89 11.50 -7.66
N ASP A 814 -38.95 11.43 -6.34
CA ASP A 814 -39.70 12.42 -5.53
C ASP A 814 -39.15 13.83 -5.74
N ALA A 815 -37.84 14.03 -5.66
CA ALA A 815 -37.22 15.34 -5.86
C ALA A 815 -37.49 15.89 -7.28
N THR A 816 -37.45 15.05 -8.30
CA THR A 816 -37.70 15.44 -9.69
C THR A 816 -39.13 15.84 -9.91
N TRP A 817 -40.10 15.01 -9.47
CA TRP A 817 -41.53 15.29 -9.64
C TRP A 817 -41.99 16.46 -8.80
N GLU A 818 -41.50 16.62 -7.58
CA GLU A 818 -41.87 17.76 -6.71
C GLU A 818 -41.39 19.08 -7.32
N HIS A 819 -40.19 19.15 -7.83
CA HIS A 819 -39.67 20.34 -8.50
C HIS A 819 -40.42 20.66 -9.78
N ALA A 820 -40.68 19.65 -10.64
CA ALA A 820 -41.46 19.85 -11.83
C ALA A 820 -42.87 20.36 -11.56
N LYS A 821 -43.56 19.78 -10.56
CA LYS A 821 -44.89 20.26 -10.14
C LYS A 821 -44.86 21.67 -9.51
N ARG A 822 -43.84 22.00 -8.77
CA ARG A 822 -43.62 23.35 -8.25
C ARG A 822 -43.55 24.37 -9.38
N ASP A 823 -42.93 24.03 -10.48
CA ASP A 823 -42.65 24.93 -11.61
C ASP A 823 -43.77 24.99 -12.65
N TYR A 824 -44.37 23.85 -12.98
CA TYR A 824 -45.40 23.75 -14.02
C TYR A 824 -46.83 23.47 -13.53
N GLY A 825 -47.01 23.23 -12.22
CA GLY A 825 -48.31 22.90 -11.63
C GLY A 825 -48.66 21.41 -11.64
N ASP A 826 -49.82 21.06 -11.12
CA ASP A 826 -50.34 19.70 -11.09
C ASP A 826 -51.79 19.75 -11.63
N PRO A 827 -52.11 19.08 -12.74
CA PRO A 827 -51.26 18.14 -13.50
C PRO A 827 -50.15 18.85 -14.30
N LEU A 828 -49.08 18.10 -14.55
CA LEU A 828 -47.98 18.55 -15.39
C LEU A 828 -48.40 18.62 -16.87
N PRO A 829 -47.78 19.52 -17.68
CA PRO A 829 -47.88 19.46 -19.13
C PRO A 829 -47.37 18.12 -19.65
N GLU A 830 -48.02 17.53 -20.62
CA GLU A 830 -47.73 16.20 -21.16
C GLU A 830 -46.27 16.06 -21.69
N ILE A 831 -45.74 17.16 -22.26
CA ILE A 831 -44.38 17.22 -22.79
C ILE A 831 -43.34 17.08 -21.66
N VAL A 832 -43.58 17.69 -20.51
CA VAL A 832 -42.72 17.62 -19.32
C VAL A 832 -42.83 16.23 -18.70
N GLU A 833 -44.04 15.74 -18.49
CA GLU A 833 -44.27 14.42 -17.89
C GLU A 833 -43.63 13.29 -18.69
N LYS A 834 -43.84 13.25 -20.00
CA LYS A 834 -43.23 12.24 -20.87
C LYS A 834 -41.72 12.28 -20.88
N ARG A 835 -41.12 13.49 -20.89
CA ARG A 835 -39.67 13.66 -20.86
C ARG A 835 -39.07 13.13 -19.54
N LEU A 836 -39.62 13.54 -18.42
CA LEU A 836 -39.13 13.12 -17.11
C LEU A 836 -39.32 11.62 -16.88
N GLN A 837 -40.50 11.06 -17.27
CA GLN A 837 -40.74 9.62 -17.13
C GLN A 837 -39.74 8.80 -17.95
N LYS A 838 -39.49 9.19 -19.23
CA LYS A 838 -38.49 8.53 -20.08
C LYS A 838 -37.08 8.55 -19.49
N GLU A 839 -36.66 9.71 -18.98
CA GLU A 839 -35.31 9.85 -18.38
C GLU A 839 -35.19 9.10 -17.06
N LEU A 840 -36.18 9.21 -16.17
CA LEU A 840 -36.21 8.48 -14.91
C LEU A 840 -36.17 6.97 -15.13
N ASP A 841 -36.93 6.46 -16.08
CA ASP A 841 -36.93 5.03 -16.41
C ASP A 841 -35.56 4.54 -16.94
N SER A 842 -34.89 5.39 -17.73
CA SER A 842 -33.54 5.11 -18.20
C SER A 842 -32.53 5.15 -17.05
N ILE A 843 -32.50 6.23 -16.27
CA ILE A 843 -31.52 6.45 -15.18
C ILE A 843 -31.66 5.38 -14.10
N CYS A 844 -32.91 5.13 -13.64
CA CYS A 844 -33.18 4.11 -12.63
C CYS A 844 -32.98 2.70 -13.19
N GLY A 845 -33.44 2.47 -14.46
CA GLY A 845 -33.29 1.22 -15.16
C GLY A 845 -31.85 0.74 -15.32
N HIS A 846 -30.90 1.65 -15.42
CA HIS A 846 -29.47 1.35 -15.51
C HIS A 846 -28.71 1.48 -14.18
N GLY A 847 -29.43 1.72 -13.06
CA GLY A 847 -28.82 1.81 -11.71
C GLY A 847 -28.07 3.10 -11.42
N TYR A 848 -28.25 4.16 -12.23
CA TYR A 848 -27.55 5.44 -12.03
C TYR A 848 -28.21 6.39 -11.03
N ALA A 849 -29.36 6.05 -10.46
CA ALA A 849 -30.07 6.90 -9.49
C ALA A 849 -29.18 7.34 -8.30
N VAL A 850 -28.33 6.43 -7.82
CA VAL A 850 -27.38 6.74 -6.73
C VAL A 850 -26.40 7.85 -7.11
N LEU A 851 -25.88 7.85 -8.34
CA LEU A 851 -24.95 8.88 -8.81
C LEU A 851 -25.65 10.25 -8.88
N TYR A 852 -26.91 10.27 -9.35
CA TYR A 852 -27.73 11.49 -9.35
C TYR A 852 -27.97 12.00 -7.91
N VAL A 853 -28.35 11.13 -6.96
CA VAL A 853 -28.56 11.52 -5.56
C VAL A 853 -27.28 12.07 -4.93
N ILE A 854 -26.12 11.47 -5.22
CA ILE A 854 -24.82 11.99 -4.75
C ILE A 854 -24.58 13.38 -5.35
N ALA A 855 -24.80 13.55 -6.66
CA ALA A 855 -24.63 14.83 -7.32
C ALA A 855 -25.58 15.90 -6.76
N VAL A 856 -26.85 15.58 -6.52
CA VAL A 856 -27.81 16.48 -5.85
C VAL A 856 -27.28 16.95 -4.49
N LYS A 857 -26.80 16.01 -3.66
CA LYS A 857 -26.27 16.34 -2.32
C LYS A 857 -25.01 17.21 -2.40
N LEU A 858 -24.10 16.91 -3.33
CA LEU A 858 -22.87 17.68 -3.52
C LEU A 858 -23.16 19.10 -4.01
N VAL A 859 -24.05 19.26 -4.99
CA VAL A 859 -24.45 20.57 -5.52
C VAL A 859 -25.18 21.39 -4.45
N ALA A 860 -26.11 20.76 -3.73
CA ALA A 860 -26.82 21.42 -2.64
C ALA A 860 -25.87 21.88 -1.52
N TYR A 861 -24.89 21.04 -1.15
CA TYR A 861 -23.88 21.39 -0.15
C TYR A 861 -22.99 22.55 -0.62
N SER A 862 -22.54 22.53 -1.88
CA SER A 862 -21.75 23.61 -2.44
C SER A 862 -22.51 24.94 -2.48
N ASN A 863 -23.77 24.91 -2.96
CA ASN A 863 -24.63 26.10 -3.01
C ASN A 863 -24.92 26.65 -1.62
N ALA A 864 -25.13 25.79 -0.62
CA ALA A 864 -25.32 26.21 0.78
C ALA A 864 -24.06 26.88 1.35
N GLY A 865 -22.87 26.53 0.87
CA GLY A 865 -21.61 27.18 1.19
C GLY A 865 -21.35 28.48 0.42
N GLY A 866 -22.26 28.89 -0.46
CA GLY A 866 -22.14 30.11 -1.27
C GLY A 866 -21.31 29.97 -2.54
N TYR A 867 -20.97 28.71 -2.93
CA TYR A 867 -20.22 28.42 -4.14
C TYR A 867 -21.19 28.05 -5.26
N GLN A 868 -21.03 28.68 -6.43
CA GLN A 868 -21.81 28.32 -7.61
C GLN A 868 -21.29 27.04 -8.24
N VAL A 869 -22.21 26.19 -8.68
CA VAL A 869 -21.92 24.96 -9.43
C VAL A 869 -22.54 25.08 -10.80
N GLY A 870 -21.72 25.03 -11.85
CA GLY A 870 -22.16 25.05 -13.24
C GLY A 870 -22.17 23.66 -13.85
N SER A 871 -23.11 23.40 -14.73
CA SER A 871 -23.23 22.17 -15.51
C SER A 871 -22.16 22.09 -16.60
N ARG A 872 -21.63 20.88 -16.85
CA ARG A 872 -20.67 20.61 -17.92
C ARG A 872 -20.96 19.30 -18.61
N GLY A 873 -20.89 19.32 -19.96
CA GLY A 873 -21.08 18.12 -20.77
C GLY A 873 -22.52 17.63 -20.78
N SER A 874 -22.71 16.32 -20.90
CA SER A 874 -24.01 15.66 -21.09
C SER A 874 -25.03 15.83 -19.96
N VAL A 875 -24.60 16.26 -18.77
CA VAL A 875 -25.51 16.52 -17.67
C VAL A 875 -26.51 17.65 -17.99
N GLY A 876 -26.11 18.60 -18.87
CA GLY A 876 -26.97 19.68 -19.37
C GLY A 876 -28.09 19.20 -20.29
N SER A 877 -28.03 17.98 -20.85
CA SER A 877 -29.10 17.39 -21.68
C SER A 877 -30.18 16.67 -20.86
N SER A 878 -29.99 16.50 -19.54
CA SER A 878 -30.91 15.77 -18.70
C SER A 878 -31.90 16.70 -17.98
N ALA A 879 -33.18 16.57 -18.31
CA ALA A 879 -34.25 17.24 -17.59
C ALA A 879 -34.33 16.76 -16.13
N VAL A 880 -34.07 15.47 -15.86
CA VAL A 880 -33.97 14.94 -14.49
C VAL A 880 -32.86 15.63 -13.70
N ALA A 881 -31.69 15.90 -14.32
CA ALA A 881 -30.63 16.65 -13.65
C ALA A 881 -31.05 18.08 -13.30
N HIS A 882 -31.81 18.75 -14.17
CA HIS A 882 -32.38 20.06 -13.87
C HIS A 882 -33.41 20.00 -12.74
N PHE A 883 -34.41 19.14 -12.84
CA PHE A 883 -35.48 19.04 -11.84
C PHE A 883 -35.07 18.36 -10.54
N SER A 884 -33.94 17.67 -10.50
CA SER A 884 -33.37 17.20 -9.22
C SER A 884 -32.43 18.21 -8.56
N GLY A 885 -32.11 19.33 -9.23
CA GLY A 885 -31.27 20.40 -8.68
C GLY A 885 -29.76 20.20 -8.91
N ILE A 886 -29.38 19.36 -9.86
CA ILE A 886 -27.96 19.16 -10.26
C ILE A 886 -27.53 20.24 -11.25
N SER A 887 -28.42 20.60 -12.22
CA SER A 887 -28.15 21.48 -13.31
C SER A 887 -29.11 22.66 -13.33
N GLU A 888 -28.61 23.83 -13.69
CA GLU A 888 -29.43 25.01 -13.99
C GLU A 888 -30.02 24.98 -15.41
N VAL A 889 -29.50 24.12 -16.29
CA VAL A 889 -29.91 24.05 -17.68
C VAL A 889 -31.21 23.27 -17.83
N ASN A 890 -32.25 23.92 -18.32
CA ASN A 890 -33.53 23.30 -18.65
C ASN A 890 -33.50 22.78 -20.08
N SER A 891 -33.40 21.48 -20.29
CA SER A 891 -33.27 20.83 -21.60
C SER A 891 -34.59 20.65 -22.35
N LEU A 892 -35.70 21.12 -21.83
CA LEU A 892 -37.00 21.12 -22.48
C LEU A 892 -36.99 22.07 -23.70
N PRO A 893 -37.94 21.91 -24.67
CA PRO A 893 -38.10 22.87 -25.77
C PRO A 893 -38.34 24.30 -25.26
N PRO A 894 -38.03 25.35 -26.06
CA PRO A 894 -38.29 26.72 -25.72
C PRO A 894 -39.74 26.93 -25.30
N HIS A 895 -39.97 27.63 -24.20
CA HIS A 895 -41.34 27.82 -23.67
C HIS A 895 -41.47 29.03 -22.77
N TYR A 896 -42.70 29.48 -22.64
CA TYR A 896 -43.14 30.41 -21.60
C TYR A 896 -43.72 29.70 -20.41
N ARG A 897 -43.39 30.17 -19.22
CA ARG A 897 -43.89 29.63 -17.93
C ARG A 897 -44.38 30.75 -17.02
N CYS A 898 -45.62 30.67 -16.57
CA CYS A 898 -46.14 31.65 -15.64
C CYS A 898 -45.76 31.31 -14.19
N PRO A 899 -45.03 32.18 -13.45
CA PRO A 899 -44.65 31.90 -12.08
C PRO A 899 -45.83 31.84 -11.12
N LYS A 900 -46.99 32.48 -11.47
CA LYS A 900 -48.18 32.59 -10.59
C LYS A 900 -49.17 31.46 -10.82
N CYS A 901 -49.68 31.27 -12.00
CA CYS A 901 -50.74 30.31 -12.30
C CYS A 901 -50.24 29.03 -12.97
N LYS A 902 -48.97 28.91 -13.19
CA LYS A 902 -48.26 27.76 -13.79
C LYS A 902 -48.64 27.45 -15.25
N HIS A 903 -49.44 28.32 -15.91
CA HIS A 903 -49.70 28.17 -17.34
C HIS A 903 -48.40 28.16 -18.13
N SER A 904 -48.24 27.22 -19.06
CA SER A 904 -47.05 27.09 -19.89
C SER A 904 -47.41 26.90 -21.37
N GLU A 905 -46.56 27.45 -22.24
CA GLU A 905 -46.74 27.37 -23.69
C GLU A 905 -45.36 26.93 -24.30
N PHE A 906 -45.32 25.77 -24.91
CA PHE A 906 -44.13 25.22 -25.53
C PHE A 906 -44.06 25.53 -27.02
N ILE A 907 -42.90 25.95 -27.50
CA ILE A 907 -42.62 26.20 -28.94
C ILE A 907 -41.87 24.98 -29.45
N THR A 908 -42.54 24.18 -30.29
CA THR A 908 -41.97 22.91 -30.79
C THR A 908 -41.97 22.84 -32.34
N ASP A 909 -42.19 23.96 -32.98
CA ASP A 909 -42.22 24.05 -34.46
C ASP A 909 -40.91 24.43 -35.12
N GLY A 910 -39.84 24.59 -34.25
CA GLY A 910 -38.51 24.99 -34.71
C GLY A 910 -38.40 26.46 -35.12
N SER A 911 -39.37 27.28 -34.76
CA SER A 911 -39.32 28.72 -35.04
C SER A 911 -38.36 29.49 -34.12
N VAL A 912 -37.97 28.93 -32.99
CA VAL A 912 -37.04 29.49 -31.99
C VAL A 912 -36.16 28.35 -31.47
N ASP A 913 -34.85 28.57 -31.45
CA ASP A 913 -33.87 27.57 -31.04
C ASP A 913 -33.64 27.57 -29.52
N ASP A 914 -33.84 28.70 -28.84
CA ASP A 914 -33.56 28.87 -27.44
C ASP A 914 -34.64 29.70 -26.73
N GLY A 915 -35.03 29.29 -25.50
CA GLY A 915 -36.06 29.98 -24.73
C GLY A 915 -35.70 31.43 -24.39
N PHE A 916 -34.40 31.75 -24.28
CA PHE A 916 -33.95 33.13 -24.01
C PHE A 916 -34.16 34.09 -25.20
N ASP A 917 -34.37 33.58 -26.41
CA ASP A 917 -34.67 34.38 -27.58
C ASP A 917 -36.19 34.71 -27.71
N LEU A 918 -37.00 34.17 -26.78
CA LEU A 918 -38.41 34.42 -26.76
C LEU A 918 -38.75 35.86 -26.32
N PRO A 919 -39.60 36.60 -27.01
CA PRO A 919 -39.99 37.97 -26.62
C PRO A 919 -40.79 37.97 -25.31
N ASP A 920 -40.73 39.11 -24.61
CA ASP A 920 -41.52 39.30 -23.37
C ASP A 920 -43.00 39.08 -23.61
N LYS A 921 -43.66 38.30 -22.74
CA LYS A 921 -45.08 37.98 -22.84
C LYS A 921 -45.74 37.96 -21.48
N ASN A 922 -46.97 38.45 -21.41
CA ASN A 922 -47.81 38.33 -20.21
C ASN A 922 -48.72 37.10 -20.33
N CYS A 923 -48.93 36.43 -19.19
CA CYS A 923 -49.79 35.27 -19.08
C CYS A 923 -51.22 35.59 -19.51
N PRO A 924 -51.78 34.83 -20.48
CA PRO A 924 -53.19 35.05 -20.92
C PRO A 924 -54.20 34.79 -19.83
N ASN A 925 -53.88 33.95 -18.83
CA ASN A 925 -54.81 33.56 -17.77
C ASN A 925 -54.81 34.52 -16.58
N CYS A 926 -53.69 35.13 -16.24
CA CYS A 926 -53.61 35.93 -14.99
C CYS A 926 -52.88 37.28 -15.17
N GLY A 927 -52.42 37.61 -16.37
CA GLY A 927 -51.74 38.88 -16.67
C GLY A 927 -50.31 39.03 -16.13
N THR A 928 -49.78 38.05 -15.37
CA THR A 928 -48.41 38.08 -14.83
C THR A 928 -47.39 37.90 -15.94
N ARG A 929 -46.26 38.63 -15.91
CA ARG A 929 -45.16 38.41 -16.86
C ARG A 929 -44.68 36.97 -16.75
N MET A 930 -44.60 36.29 -17.89
CA MET A 930 -44.14 34.91 -18.00
C MET A 930 -42.62 34.88 -17.99
N LEU A 931 -42.05 33.81 -17.42
CA LEU A 931 -40.64 33.45 -17.53
C LEU A 931 -40.43 32.74 -18.85
N VAL A 932 -39.28 32.96 -19.48
CA VAL A 932 -38.84 32.30 -20.68
C VAL A 932 -37.79 31.25 -20.26
N ASP A 933 -37.80 30.05 -20.89
CA ASP A 933 -36.96 28.97 -20.47
C ASP A 933 -36.86 27.91 -21.62
N GLY A 934 -35.98 26.94 -21.47
CA GLY A 934 -35.85 25.80 -22.39
C GLY A 934 -34.84 25.97 -23.52
N HIS A 935 -33.97 25.00 -23.70
CA HIS A 935 -32.83 25.03 -24.62
C HIS A 935 -32.92 23.95 -25.71
N ASP A 936 -34.05 23.24 -25.83
CA ASP A 936 -34.32 22.15 -26.77
C ASP A 936 -33.19 21.13 -26.93
N ILE A 937 -32.60 20.69 -25.80
CA ILE A 937 -31.50 19.75 -25.83
C ILE A 937 -32.05 18.32 -25.73
N PRO A 938 -31.80 17.46 -26.75
CA PRO A 938 -32.25 16.08 -26.72
C PRO A 938 -31.58 15.28 -25.60
N PHE A 939 -32.32 14.34 -24.96
CA PHE A 939 -31.74 13.42 -24.02
C PHE A 939 -30.90 12.38 -24.74
N GLU A 940 -29.59 12.45 -24.50
CA GLU A 940 -28.65 11.44 -24.99
C GLU A 940 -28.11 10.63 -23.79
N THR A 941 -28.38 9.33 -23.81
CA THR A 941 -27.78 8.39 -22.88
C THR A 941 -26.41 7.98 -23.37
N PHE A 942 -25.38 8.42 -22.65
CA PHE A 942 -24.04 7.83 -22.78
C PHE A 942 -24.01 6.54 -21.96
N LEU A 943 -24.26 5.44 -22.63
CA LEU A 943 -24.11 4.09 -22.07
C LEU A 943 -22.80 3.48 -22.52
#